data_d42b1ddc29f3cedb0acb4e57ca3b5a84
#
_entry.id   d42b1ddc29f3cedb0acb4e57ca3b5a84
#
_cell.length_a   1.000
_cell.length_b   1.000
_cell.length_c   1.000
_cell.angle_alpha   90.00
_cell.angle_beta   90.00
_cell.angle_gamma   90.00
#
_symmetry.space_group_name_H-M   'P 1'
#
loop_
_entity.id
_entity.type
_entity.pdbx_description
1 polymer ?
#
loop_
_entity_poly.entity_id
_entity_poly.type
_entity_poly.pdbx_seq_one_letter_code
_entity_poly.pdbx_strand_id
1 'polypeptide(L)'
;MSEQPDSNNRINEVIARAFQEAISREHEYVTLEHILQVMLDEDDIRDILSDLHANVMLLKDDVSDWLREQEEIRVDGMTKPRKTASIERAFNRAYTQAIFTGRGHMEPLDLLISITAEKSSYANYFLMKHGISKDMLLAYITRIKDGRSKESKAQKKRDSEKILKKFTTNLIKSAKEELIDPLIGREQEVFYLAKTLSRKKKNNVIMVGDPGVGKTAIVEGLAVAIEKDLVPEILKGKTIYSLDMGRLLAGTRFRGDFEERMQQVLEALEDRQDAILFIDEIHMIMGAGSAGGGSMDVANMLKPALEKGKLRCVGSTTYEEFRENFESDRALLRRFTKVDIVEPTAEETKLMLRQVIPLYSKYHNIGCNETVIDTAVDLSMKFMLDKKLPDKAIDILDAGMARIKVQANDEKEMTLDHIRQEISDLTRIPIEQLGEHKDVAVNDLESIMRTQVFGQDEAIDTIMNAVYIANSGLKEVDRPMGNFLFVGPTGTGKTELCLQLAEGMGMELVRFDMSEYKEAHKISALIGSPPGYVGYAEGKAGSGKLVNELERVPNCVLLFDEIEKAHPDVIQVLLGLMDSGLITGSDNKQVSGRNAFVIMTSNLGARDSEKSMIGFGDTKNDSATDTAVKNFFAPEFRNRLDSVVKFNRLDKTIVRRIADKFMTQIRIQMKENGNNLIYTDKVLDYIASEGFSDTMGARPMKRLIDKEIKLDIAKSIIKTKKKDHTVDVLN
;
A
#
# COMPACT_ATOMS: atom_id res chain seq x y z
N MET A 1 -41.45 25.22 5.57
CA MET A 1 -41.58 24.77 6.97
C MET A 1 -42.95 25.12 7.43
N SER A 2 -43.93 24.24 7.33
CA SER A 2 -45.26 24.36 7.93
C SER A 2 -45.21 23.49 9.18
N GLU A 3 -45.30 24.17 10.33
CA GLU A 3 -45.42 23.52 11.64
C GLU A 3 -46.67 22.64 11.64
N GLN A 4 -46.48 21.33 11.75
CA GLN A 4 -47.57 20.43 12.09
C GLN A 4 -47.94 20.70 13.56
N PRO A 5 -49.22 20.98 13.89
CA PRO A 5 -49.65 21.19 15.26
C PRO A 5 -49.44 19.89 16.03
N ASP A 6 -48.88 20.05 17.25
CA ASP A 6 -48.57 19.01 18.20
C ASP A 6 -49.80 18.09 18.39
N SER A 7 -49.69 16.81 18.06
CA SER A 7 -50.86 15.87 18.06
C SER A 7 -51.51 15.68 19.40
N ASN A 8 -50.79 15.99 20.51
CA ASN A 8 -51.40 16.07 21.86
C ASN A 8 -52.34 17.25 21.98
N ASN A 9 -52.17 18.35 21.24
CA ASN A 9 -53.08 19.49 21.25
C ASN A 9 -54.43 19.14 20.62
N ARG A 10 -54.46 18.37 19.52
CA ARG A 10 -55.71 17.99 18.81
C ARG A 10 -56.68 17.18 19.66
N ILE A 11 -56.22 16.20 20.43
CA ILE A 11 -57.08 15.40 21.31
C ILE A 11 -57.59 16.26 22.47
N ASN A 12 -56.77 17.14 23.03
CA ASN A 12 -57.19 18.05 24.07
C ASN A 12 -58.26 19.02 23.55
N GLU A 13 -58.18 19.48 22.30
CA GLU A 13 -59.21 20.28 21.63
C GLU A 13 -60.51 19.52 21.43
N VAL A 14 -60.45 18.24 20.97
CA VAL A 14 -61.65 17.37 20.85
C VAL A 14 -62.32 17.23 22.21
N ILE A 15 -61.57 16.97 23.27
CA ILE A 15 -62.10 16.85 24.61
C ILE A 15 -62.74 18.17 25.06
N ALA A 16 -62.04 19.30 24.90
CA ALA A 16 -62.57 20.62 25.32
C ALA A 16 -63.88 20.98 24.58
N ARG A 17 -63.95 20.69 23.27
CA ARG A 17 -65.16 20.92 22.48
C ARG A 17 -66.31 19.99 22.89
N ALA A 18 -66.01 18.70 23.25
CA ALA A 18 -67.01 17.80 23.77
C ALA A 18 -67.60 18.25 25.13
N PHE A 19 -66.77 18.86 25.99
CA PHE A 19 -67.24 19.47 27.21
C PHE A 19 -68.14 20.72 26.93
N GLN A 20 -67.75 21.55 25.96
CA GLN A 20 -68.55 22.70 25.53
C GLN A 20 -69.91 22.26 24.96
N GLU A 21 -69.91 21.20 24.18
CA GLU A 21 -71.16 20.61 23.61
C GLU A 21 -72.08 20.12 24.73
N ALA A 22 -71.55 19.46 25.76
CA ALA A 22 -72.34 19.02 26.91
C ALA A 22 -72.89 20.20 27.73
N ILE A 23 -72.09 21.30 27.91
CA ILE A 23 -72.54 22.51 28.57
C ILE A 23 -73.67 23.18 27.76
N SER A 24 -73.50 23.32 26.44
CA SER A 24 -74.50 23.97 25.58
C SER A 24 -75.86 23.25 25.59
N ARG A 25 -75.85 21.96 25.90
CA ARG A 25 -77.04 21.10 26.02
C ARG A 25 -77.53 20.95 27.45
N GLU A 26 -76.88 21.55 28.43
CA GLU A 26 -77.15 21.49 29.85
C GLU A 26 -77.12 20.08 30.44
N HIS A 27 -76.22 19.22 29.90
CA HIS A 27 -76.02 17.84 30.33
C HIS A 27 -75.11 17.73 31.55
N GLU A 28 -75.48 16.92 32.57
CA GLU A 28 -74.66 16.70 33.76
C GLU A 28 -73.39 15.88 33.43
N TYR A 29 -73.45 15.04 32.42
CA TYR A 29 -72.37 14.12 32.06
C TYR A 29 -71.90 14.35 30.60
N VAL A 30 -70.57 14.40 30.41
CA VAL A 30 -69.99 14.21 29.08
C VAL A 30 -69.94 12.71 28.81
N THR A 31 -70.46 12.26 27.66
CA THR A 31 -70.55 10.87 27.23
C THR A 31 -69.71 10.62 25.97
N LEU A 32 -69.54 9.35 25.55
CA LEU A 32 -68.79 9.03 24.33
C LEU A 32 -69.48 9.56 23.07
N GLU A 33 -70.81 9.78 23.12
CA GLU A 33 -71.61 10.36 22.05
C GLU A 33 -71.28 11.82 21.84
N HIS A 34 -71.02 12.60 22.89
CA HIS A 34 -70.52 13.99 22.78
C HIS A 34 -69.11 14.03 22.10
N ILE A 35 -68.25 13.07 22.49
CA ILE A 35 -66.90 12.97 21.88
C ILE A 35 -67.05 12.56 20.40
N LEU A 36 -67.87 11.60 20.06
CA LEU A 36 -68.13 11.19 18.70
C LEU A 36 -68.66 12.33 17.86
N GLN A 37 -69.64 13.12 18.40
CA GLN A 37 -70.23 14.26 17.72
C GLN A 37 -69.15 15.28 17.30
N VAL A 38 -68.20 15.60 18.19
CA VAL A 38 -67.10 16.51 17.89
C VAL A 38 -66.09 15.93 16.94
N MET A 39 -65.78 14.63 17.09
CA MET A 39 -64.84 13.92 16.18
C MET A 39 -65.34 13.87 14.74
N LEU A 40 -66.66 13.85 14.52
CA LEU A 40 -67.25 13.86 13.17
C LEU A 40 -67.08 15.24 12.48
N ASP A 41 -66.63 16.27 13.18
CA ASP A 41 -66.27 17.56 12.62
C ASP A 41 -64.76 17.66 12.23
N GLU A 42 -63.96 16.70 12.68
CA GLU A 42 -62.56 16.67 12.31
C GLU A 42 -62.37 16.17 10.87
N ASP A 43 -61.62 16.92 10.04
CA ASP A 43 -61.44 16.62 8.63
C ASP A 43 -60.85 15.20 8.42
N ASP A 44 -59.79 14.85 9.19
CA ASP A 44 -59.12 13.56 9.13
C ASP A 44 -60.09 12.38 9.37
N ILE A 45 -61.04 12.53 10.36
CA ILE A 45 -62.01 11.50 10.70
C ILE A 45 -63.09 11.43 9.61
N ARG A 46 -63.56 12.55 9.08
CA ARG A 46 -64.51 12.61 7.97
C ARG A 46 -64.00 11.91 6.74
N ASP A 47 -62.71 12.18 6.40
CA ASP A 47 -62.07 11.53 5.25
C ASP A 47 -61.98 10.01 5.41
N ILE A 48 -61.57 9.55 6.61
CA ILE A 48 -61.51 8.10 6.94
C ILE A 48 -62.86 7.42 6.83
N LEU A 49 -63.89 8.05 7.42
CA LEU A 49 -65.26 7.48 7.40
C LEU A 49 -65.83 7.49 5.98
N SER A 50 -65.53 8.52 5.20
CA SER A 50 -65.95 8.59 3.77
C SER A 50 -65.25 7.55 2.94
N ASP A 51 -63.97 7.29 3.16
CA ASP A 51 -63.22 6.22 2.48
C ASP A 51 -63.77 4.81 2.83
N LEU A 52 -64.34 4.66 3.99
CA LEU A 52 -65.06 3.47 4.46
C LEU A 52 -66.50 3.42 3.97
N HIS A 53 -66.94 4.34 3.13
CA HIS A 53 -68.28 4.47 2.53
C HIS A 53 -69.39 4.74 3.56
N ALA A 54 -69.07 5.31 4.73
CA ALA A 54 -70.10 5.76 5.68
C ALA A 54 -70.65 7.11 5.29
N ASN A 55 -71.95 7.27 5.47
CA ASN A 55 -72.58 8.60 5.31
C ASN A 55 -72.44 9.40 6.62
N VAL A 56 -71.35 10.21 6.67
CA VAL A 56 -70.93 10.99 7.84
C VAL A 56 -72.01 11.99 8.26
N MET A 57 -72.77 12.57 7.33
CA MET A 57 -73.86 13.52 7.63
C MET A 57 -75.00 12.84 8.37
N LEU A 58 -75.47 11.70 7.87
CA LEU A 58 -76.54 10.95 8.51
C LEU A 58 -76.09 10.41 9.90
N LEU A 59 -74.83 9.95 10.01
CA LEU A 59 -74.23 9.54 11.29
C LEU A 59 -74.22 10.70 12.30
N LYS A 60 -73.84 11.88 11.88
CA LYS A 60 -73.79 13.10 12.73
C LYS A 60 -75.20 13.53 13.18
N ASP A 61 -76.18 13.48 12.27
CA ASP A 61 -77.57 13.80 12.55
C ASP A 61 -78.12 12.78 13.59
N ASP A 62 -77.96 11.49 13.39
CA ASP A 62 -78.38 10.45 14.34
C ASP A 62 -77.81 10.69 15.77
N VAL A 63 -76.50 10.97 15.86
CA VAL A 63 -75.82 11.26 17.15
C VAL A 63 -76.38 12.56 17.79
N SER A 64 -76.57 13.62 16.97
CA SER A 64 -77.08 14.90 17.45
C SER A 64 -78.52 14.79 17.94
N ASP A 65 -79.37 14.09 17.21
CA ASP A 65 -80.78 13.89 17.59
C ASP A 65 -80.87 13.08 18.86
N TRP A 66 -80.10 11.98 18.99
CA TRP A 66 -80.04 11.21 20.23
C TRP A 66 -79.59 12.05 21.42
N LEU A 67 -78.52 12.88 21.27
CA LEU A 67 -78.06 13.78 22.30
C LEU A 67 -79.14 14.83 22.72
N ARG A 68 -80.00 15.23 21.79
CA ARG A 68 -81.09 16.20 22.04
C ARG A 68 -82.22 15.57 22.86
N GLU A 69 -82.48 14.25 22.69
CA GLU A 69 -83.54 13.50 23.36
C GLU A 69 -83.17 13.03 24.79
N GLN A 70 -81.93 13.31 25.25
CA GLN A 70 -81.45 12.84 26.58
C GLN A 70 -81.90 13.77 27.70
N GLU A 71 -83.16 13.78 28.03
CA GLU A 71 -83.72 14.56 29.14
C GLU A 71 -83.25 14.11 30.53
N GLU A 72 -82.91 12.80 30.70
CA GLU A 72 -82.47 12.22 31.98
C GLU A 72 -81.11 12.73 32.49
N ILE A 73 -80.29 13.24 31.66
CA ILE A 73 -78.96 13.80 32.01
C ILE A 73 -78.96 15.32 31.93
N ARG A 74 -80.10 15.96 31.68
CA ARG A 74 -80.21 17.41 31.56
C ARG A 74 -80.44 18.05 32.96
N VAL A 75 -79.61 19.09 33.27
CA VAL A 75 -79.67 19.84 34.50
C VAL A 75 -79.57 21.34 34.17
N ASP A 76 -80.61 22.05 34.41
CA ASP A 76 -80.68 23.51 34.11
C ASP A 76 -79.52 24.28 34.77
N GLY A 77 -78.82 25.10 33.98
CA GLY A 77 -77.69 25.88 34.44
C GLY A 77 -76.38 25.10 34.68
N MET A 78 -76.22 23.91 34.12
CA MET A 78 -75.01 23.13 34.27
C MET A 78 -73.79 23.81 33.63
N THR A 79 -72.76 24.07 34.45
CA THR A 79 -71.52 24.73 34.03
C THR A 79 -70.29 23.84 34.11
N LYS A 80 -70.35 22.67 34.75
CA LYS A 80 -69.23 21.78 34.97
C LYS A 80 -69.67 20.29 34.83
N PRO A 81 -69.90 19.80 33.64
CA PRO A 81 -70.30 18.40 33.46
C PRO A 81 -69.17 17.45 33.88
N ARG A 82 -69.55 16.24 34.35
CA ARG A 82 -68.65 15.17 34.80
C ARG A 82 -68.37 14.18 33.67
N LYS A 83 -67.16 13.60 33.63
CA LYS A 83 -66.84 12.53 32.70
C LYS A 83 -67.51 11.25 33.12
N THR A 84 -68.01 10.49 32.16
CA THR A 84 -68.48 9.11 32.43
C THR A 84 -67.29 8.12 32.50
N ALA A 85 -67.47 7.02 33.23
CA ALA A 85 -66.45 5.98 33.34
C ALA A 85 -66.10 5.32 31.96
N SER A 86 -67.00 5.36 30.99
CA SER A 86 -66.80 4.88 29.64
C SER A 86 -65.77 5.70 28.89
N ILE A 87 -65.80 7.02 29.10
CA ILE A 87 -64.78 7.90 28.52
C ILE A 87 -63.39 7.57 29.04
N GLU A 88 -63.23 7.37 30.36
CA GLU A 88 -61.93 7.08 30.94
C GLU A 88 -61.41 5.72 30.44
N ARG A 89 -62.27 4.71 30.31
CA ARG A 89 -61.88 3.44 29.71
C ARG A 89 -61.46 3.56 28.23
N ALA A 90 -62.21 4.32 27.46
CA ALA A 90 -61.89 4.54 26.06
C ALA A 90 -60.58 5.27 25.87
N PHE A 91 -60.30 6.29 26.66
CA PHE A 91 -59.02 7.03 26.62
C PHE A 91 -57.86 6.16 27.05
N ASN A 92 -57.97 5.47 28.19
CA ASN A 92 -56.89 4.57 28.66
C ASN A 92 -56.55 3.47 27.65
N ARG A 93 -57.56 2.93 26.97
CA ARG A 93 -57.36 1.93 25.93
C ARG A 93 -56.67 2.48 24.70
N ALA A 94 -57.11 3.67 24.23
CA ALA A 94 -56.50 4.36 23.09
C ALA A 94 -55.06 4.74 23.39
N TYR A 95 -54.76 5.28 24.58
CA TYR A 95 -53.40 5.59 25.01
C TYR A 95 -52.49 4.35 25.10
N THR A 96 -52.98 3.28 25.70
CA THR A 96 -52.28 2.02 25.81
C THR A 96 -51.96 1.48 24.40
N GLN A 97 -52.92 1.53 23.48
CA GLN A 97 -52.72 1.11 22.09
C GLN A 97 -51.66 1.95 21.34
N ALA A 98 -51.65 3.27 21.56
CA ALA A 98 -50.64 4.16 20.98
C ALA A 98 -49.24 3.82 21.48
N ILE A 99 -49.06 3.52 22.78
CA ILE A 99 -47.77 3.10 23.35
C ILE A 99 -47.34 1.71 22.74
N PHE A 100 -48.21 0.71 22.69
CA PHE A 100 -47.87 -0.58 22.11
C PHE A 100 -47.52 -0.55 20.62
N THR A 101 -48.01 0.45 19.90
CA THR A 101 -47.66 0.69 18.48
C THR A 101 -46.40 1.51 18.28
N GLY A 102 -45.67 1.83 19.36
CA GLY A 102 -44.41 2.60 19.34
C GLY A 102 -44.59 4.07 19.09
N ARG A 103 -45.82 4.63 19.22
CA ARG A 103 -46.10 6.07 19.08
C ARG A 103 -46.15 6.69 20.48
N GLY A 104 -45.42 7.76 20.69
CA GLY A 104 -45.40 8.49 21.97
C GLY A 104 -46.63 9.35 22.22
N HIS A 105 -47.60 9.39 21.30
CA HIS A 105 -48.79 10.24 21.33
C HIS A 105 -50.02 9.51 20.77
N MET A 106 -51.20 9.90 21.25
CA MET A 106 -52.48 9.35 20.82
C MET A 106 -53.08 10.20 19.69
N GLU A 107 -53.57 9.57 18.65
CA GLU A 107 -54.26 10.23 17.53
C GLU A 107 -55.77 10.10 17.64
N PRO A 108 -56.62 11.00 17.03
CA PRO A 108 -58.06 10.87 17.03
C PRO A 108 -58.59 9.55 16.55
N LEU A 109 -57.90 8.90 15.59
CA LEU A 109 -58.24 7.59 15.07
C LEU A 109 -58.11 6.47 16.13
N ASP A 110 -57.11 6.55 17.03
CA ASP A 110 -56.97 5.58 18.12
C ASP A 110 -58.13 5.68 19.11
N LEU A 111 -58.65 6.89 19.33
CA LEU A 111 -59.83 7.12 20.16
C LEU A 111 -61.08 6.60 19.46
N LEU A 112 -61.28 6.80 18.18
CA LEU A 112 -62.38 6.27 17.40
C LEU A 112 -62.46 4.75 17.48
N ILE A 113 -61.31 4.07 17.31
CA ILE A 113 -61.23 2.60 17.45
C ILE A 113 -61.57 2.17 18.89
N SER A 114 -61.15 2.95 19.88
CA SER A 114 -61.48 2.63 21.27
C SER A 114 -62.96 2.81 21.57
N ILE A 115 -63.63 3.78 20.96
CA ILE A 115 -65.09 3.98 21.06
C ILE A 115 -65.86 2.74 20.53
N THR A 116 -65.40 2.17 19.36
CA THR A 116 -66.03 0.97 18.81
C THR A 116 -65.89 -0.30 19.71
N ALA A 117 -65.01 -0.23 20.70
CA ALA A 117 -64.85 -1.34 21.65
C ALA A 117 -65.78 -1.26 22.88
N GLU A 118 -66.45 -0.13 23.08
CA GLU A 118 -67.44 0.08 24.19
C GLU A 118 -68.84 -0.41 23.74
N LYS A 119 -69.10 -1.70 23.86
CA LYS A 119 -70.32 -2.35 23.36
C LYS A 119 -71.63 -1.80 23.95
N SER A 120 -71.58 -1.22 25.11
CA SER A 120 -72.73 -0.64 25.81
C SER A 120 -72.96 0.88 25.54
N SER A 121 -72.18 1.48 24.62
CA SER A 121 -72.28 2.89 24.25
C SER A 121 -73.16 3.04 22.99
N TYR A 122 -73.99 4.07 22.99
CA TYR A 122 -74.73 4.46 21.80
C TYR A 122 -73.81 5.02 20.71
N ALA A 123 -72.67 5.58 21.07
CA ALA A 123 -71.65 5.95 20.11
C ALA A 123 -71.17 4.75 19.25
N ASN A 124 -70.91 3.61 19.90
CA ASN A 124 -70.61 2.38 19.17
C ASN A 124 -71.84 1.89 18.35
N TYR A 125 -73.05 1.95 18.89
CA TYR A 125 -74.25 1.59 18.14
C TYR A 125 -74.44 2.39 16.87
N PHE A 126 -74.23 3.73 16.90
CA PHE A 126 -74.36 4.58 15.74
C PHE A 126 -73.27 4.29 14.71
N LEU A 127 -72.01 4.06 15.15
CA LEU A 127 -70.95 3.64 14.25
C LEU A 127 -71.30 2.32 13.52
N MET A 128 -71.77 1.33 14.28
CA MET A 128 -72.22 0.06 13.73
C MET A 128 -73.43 0.17 12.80
N LYS A 129 -74.43 1.02 13.13
CA LYS A 129 -75.59 1.32 12.30
C LYS A 129 -75.20 1.87 10.92
N HIS A 130 -74.16 2.67 10.88
CA HIS A 130 -73.61 3.23 9.63
C HIS A 130 -72.49 2.37 9.01
N GLY A 131 -72.36 1.11 9.46
CA GLY A 131 -71.46 0.14 8.81
C GLY A 131 -69.99 0.22 9.29
N ILE A 132 -69.65 1.00 10.31
CA ILE A 132 -68.30 1.18 10.83
C ILE A 132 -68.06 0.17 11.96
N SER A 133 -67.24 -0.84 11.72
CA SER A 133 -66.80 -1.78 12.72
C SER A 133 -65.33 -1.57 13.09
N LYS A 134 -64.94 -2.11 14.27
CA LYS A 134 -63.55 -2.06 14.73
C LYS A 134 -62.60 -2.74 13.72
N ASP A 135 -63.01 -3.87 13.11
CA ASP A 135 -62.18 -4.62 12.18
C ASP A 135 -61.95 -3.84 10.88
N MET A 136 -62.95 -3.08 10.41
CA MET A 136 -62.79 -2.20 9.22
C MET A 136 -61.81 -1.06 9.48
N LEU A 137 -61.87 -0.40 10.65
CA LEU A 137 -60.92 0.65 11.03
C LEU A 137 -59.51 0.08 11.16
N LEU A 138 -59.30 -1.10 11.72
CA LEU A 138 -57.99 -1.76 11.82
C LEU A 138 -57.48 -2.20 10.44
N ALA A 139 -58.31 -2.70 9.55
CA ALA A 139 -57.94 -3.03 8.17
C ALA A 139 -57.52 -1.78 7.39
N TYR A 140 -58.21 -0.64 7.59
CA TYR A 140 -57.88 0.65 6.99
C TYR A 140 -56.48 1.11 7.42
N ILE A 141 -56.14 1.04 8.71
CA ILE A 141 -54.83 1.37 9.23
C ILE A 141 -53.73 0.50 8.62
N THR A 142 -53.99 -0.82 8.51
CA THR A 142 -53.04 -1.77 7.93
C THR A 142 -52.76 -1.44 6.46
N ARG A 143 -53.80 -1.09 5.69
CA ARG A 143 -53.68 -0.71 4.28
C ARG A 143 -52.88 0.58 4.08
N ILE A 144 -53.05 1.61 4.94
CA ILE A 144 -52.27 2.86 4.91
C ILE A 144 -50.81 2.59 5.29
N LYS A 145 -50.54 1.75 6.32
CA LYS A 145 -49.16 1.36 6.69
C LYS A 145 -48.47 0.65 5.55
N ASP A 146 -49.11 -0.27 4.85
CA ASP A 146 -48.55 -0.98 3.70
C ASP A 146 -48.29 -0.04 2.50
N GLY A 147 -49.14 0.93 2.24
CA GLY A 147 -48.93 1.98 1.23
C GLY A 147 -47.71 2.88 1.54
N ARG A 148 -47.67 3.41 2.76
CA ARG A 148 -46.53 4.25 3.23
C ARG A 148 -45.22 3.44 3.30
N SER A 149 -45.26 2.15 3.64
CA SER A 149 -44.08 1.29 3.67
C SER A 149 -43.51 1.04 2.26
N LYS A 150 -44.33 0.97 1.22
CA LYS A 150 -43.87 0.83 -0.17
C LYS A 150 -43.21 2.09 -0.70
N GLU A 151 -43.77 3.26 -0.43
CA GLU A 151 -43.18 4.55 -0.79
C GLU A 151 -41.89 4.83 0.00
N SER A 152 -41.85 4.57 1.31
CA SER A 152 -40.66 4.71 2.14
C SER A 152 -39.57 3.72 1.75
N LYS A 153 -39.92 2.47 1.37
CA LYS A 153 -38.95 1.50 0.81
C LYS A 153 -38.39 1.93 -0.54
N ALA A 154 -39.22 2.50 -1.42
CA ALA A 154 -38.76 3.00 -2.71
C ALA A 154 -37.86 4.23 -2.55
N GLN A 155 -38.19 5.13 -1.63
CA GLN A 155 -37.36 6.28 -1.29
C GLN A 155 -36.03 5.85 -0.66
N LYS A 156 -36.06 4.95 0.32
CA LYS A 156 -34.87 4.39 0.96
C LYS A 156 -33.97 3.69 -0.05
N LYS A 157 -34.53 2.97 -1.02
CA LYS A 157 -33.77 2.33 -2.08
C LYS A 157 -33.09 3.34 -3.00
N ARG A 158 -33.77 4.44 -3.35
CA ARG A 158 -33.17 5.53 -4.17
C ARG A 158 -32.04 6.23 -3.42
N ASP A 159 -32.18 6.48 -2.13
CA ASP A 159 -31.18 7.12 -1.31
C ASP A 159 -29.97 6.19 -1.09
N SER A 160 -30.19 4.89 -0.84
CA SER A 160 -29.13 3.88 -0.81
C SER A 160 -28.37 3.80 -2.14
N GLU A 161 -29.02 3.89 -3.28
CA GLU A 161 -28.36 3.94 -4.60
C GLU A 161 -27.50 5.17 -4.80
N LYS A 162 -27.95 6.35 -4.31
CA LYS A 162 -27.16 7.58 -4.37
C LYS A 162 -25.90 7.47 -3.50
N ILE A 163 -26.03 6.92 -2.30
CA ILE A 163 -24.89 6.70 -1.37
C ILE A 163 -23.88 5.75 -2.00
N LEU A 164 -24.31 4.60 -2.53
CA LEU A 164 -23.43 3.65 -3.18
C LEU A 164 -22.73 4.25 -4.41
N LYS A 165 -23.44 4.98 -5.26
CA LYS A 165 -22.82 5.69 -6.40
C LYS A 165 -21.79 6.73 -6.00
N LYS A 166 -21.96 7.34 -4.83
CA LYS A 166 -21.05 8.38 -4.31
C LYS A 166 -19.74 7.78 -3.77
N PHE A 167 -19.81 6.66 -3.06
CA PHE A 167 -18.68 6.12 -2.30
C PHE A 167 -18.17 4.77 -2.79
N THR A 168 -18.83 4.16 -3.78
CA THR A 168 -18.42 2.87 -4.32
C THR A 168 -18.44 2.88 -5.85
N THR A 169 -17.65 1.97 -6.44
CA THR A 169 -17.67 1.67 -7.86
C THR A 169 -18.33 0.30 -8.08
N ASN A 170 -19.29 0.21 -8.98
CA ASN A 170 -19.96 -1.05 -9.32
C ASN A 170 -19.13 -1.80 -10.37
N LEU A 171 -18.41 -2.85 -9.99
CA LEU A 171 -17.52 -3.59 -10.87
C LEU A 171 -18.30 -4.37 -11.95
N ILE A 172 -19.53 -4.84 -11.69
CA ILE A 172 -20.35 -5.50 -12.73
C ILE A 172 -20.73 -4.52 -13.84
N LYS A 173 -21.00 -3.26 -13.47
CA LYS A 173 -21.26 -2.21 -14.46
C LYS A 173 -20.02 -1.91 -15.28
N SER A 174 -18.86 -1.79 -14.63
CA SER A 174 -17.58 -1.60 -15.30
C SER A 174 -17.24 -2.78 -16.24
N ALA A 175 -17.54 -4.01 -15.82
CA ALA A 175 -17.37 -5.19 -16.68
C ALA A 175 -18.28 -5.15 -17.94
N LYS A 176 -19.53 -4.72 -17.79
CA LYS A 176 -20.47 -4.54 -18.95
C LYS A 176 -20.03 -3.46 -19.93
N GLU A 177 -19.38 -2.42 -19.40
CA GLU A 177 -18.86 -1.29 -20.20
C GLU A 177 -17.47 -1.59 -20.78
N GLU A 178 -16.97 -2.83 -20.63
CA GLU A 178 -15.62 -3.28 -21.08
C GLU A 178 -14.47 -2.40 -20.55
N LEU A 179 -14.65 -1.84 -19.34
CA LEU A 179 -13.66 -1.01 -18.67
C LEU A 179 -12.69 -1.82 -17.80
N ILE A 180 -12.90 -3.14 -17.71
CA ILE A 180 -12.05 -4.06 -16.93
C ILE A 180 -11.27 -4.93 -17.91
N ASP A 181 -9.97 -4.99 -17.70
CA ASP A 181 -9.09 -5.86 -18.47
C ASP A 181 -9.42 -7.35 -18.23
N PRO A 182 -9.26 -8.22 -19.25
CA PRO A 182 -9.51 -9.64 -19.10
C PRO A 182 -8.54 -10.26 -18.09
N LEU A 183 -9.07 -10.99 -17.11
CA LEU A 183 -8.27 -11.77 -16.19
C LEU A 183 -7.83 -13.08 -16.87
N ILE A 184 -6.53 -13.37 -16.79
CA ILE A 184 -5.91 -14.51 -17.46
C ILE A 184 -5.01 -15.25 -16.47
N GLY A 185 -5.07 -16.59 -16.51
CA GLY A 185 -4.16 -17.43 -15.72
C GLY A 185 -4.40 -17.43 -14.21
N ARG A 186 -5.57 -16.91 -13.75
CA ARG A 186 -5.97 -16.86 -12.34
C ARG A 186 -7.36 -17.51 -12.11
N GLU A 187 -7.73 -18.44 -12.96
CA GLU A 187 -9.04 -19.09 -12.90
C GLU A 187 -9.22 -19.90 -11.60
N GLN A 188 -8.13 -20.46 -11.05
CA GLN A 188 -8.17 -21.20 -9.80
C GLN A 188 -8.45 -20.27 -8.61
N GLU A 189 -7.83 -19.11 -8.56
CA GLU A 189 -8.05 -18.11 -7.51
C GLU A 189 -9.47 -17.57 -7.57
N VAL A 190 -9.98 -17.24 -8.77
CA VAL A 190 -11.38 -16.82 -8.96
C VAL A 190 -12.36 -17.91 -8.52
N PHE A 191 -12.09 -19.16 -8.88
CA PHE A 191 -12.91 -20.30 -8.45
C PHE A 191 -12.88 -20.45 -6.92
N TYR A 192 -11.72 -20.30 -6.30
CA TYR A 192 -11.58 -20.38 -4.85
C TYR A 192 -12.31 -19.24 -4.13
N LEU A 193 -12.24 -18.01 -4.66
CA LEU A 193 -13.05 -16.88 -4.20
C LEU A 193 -14.53 -17.18 -4.29
N ALA A 194 -15.02 -17.60 -5.47
CA ALA A 194 -16.40 -17.92 -5.72
C ALA A 194 -16.91 -19.04 -4.77
N LYS A 195 -16.12 -20.10 -4.60
CA LYS A 195 -16.40 -21.18 -3.64
C LYS A 195 -16.53 -20.69 -2.21
N THR A 196 -15.64 -19.79 -1.78
CA THR A 196 -15.63 -19.27 -0.41
C THR A 196 -16.81 -18.33 -0.18
N LEU A 197 -17.09 -17.43 -1.10
CA LEU A 197 -18.24 -16.52 -1.04
C LEU A 197 -19.60 -17.27 -1.07
N SER A 198 -19.61 -18.49 -1.59
CA SER A 198 -20.81 -19.34 -1.62
C SER A 198 -21.08 -20.09 -0.32
N ARG A 199 -20.19 -20.05 0.67
CA ARG A 199 -20.38 -20.73 1.96
C ARG A 199 -21.50 -20.10 2.76
N LYS A 200 -22.15 -20.91 3.61
CA LYS A 200 -23.17 -20.43 4.57
C LYS A 200 -22.55 -19.65 5.73
N LYS A 201 -21.36 -20.03 6.17
CA LYS A 201 -20.58 -19.37 7.24
C LYS A 201 -19.15 -19.15 6.75
N LYS A 202 -18.47 -18.13 7.27
CA LYS A 202 -17.11 -17.72 6.82
C LYS A 202 -17.08 -17.47 5.31
N ASN A 203 -18.06 -16.72 4.84
CA ASN A 203 -18.27 -16.36 3.45
C ASN A 203 -17.58 -15.03 3.07
N ASN A 204 -16.65 -14.56 3.89
CA ASN A 204 -15.81 -13.42 3.59
C ASN A 204 -14.39 -13.91 3.28
N VAL A 205 -13.70 -13.20 2.41
CA VAL A 205 -12.36 -13.52 1.95
C VAL A 205 -11.41 -12.37 2.24
N ILE A 206 -10.23 -12.69 2.74
CA ILE A 206 -9.10 -11.76 2.75
C ILE A 206 -8.00 -12.33 1.87
N MET A 207 -7.68 -11.62 0.80
CA MET A 207 -6.57 -11.93 -0.10
C MET A 207 -5.30 -11.29 0.43
N VAL A 208 -4.28 -12.11 0.64
CA VAL A 208 -2.99 -11.67 1.15
C VAL A 208 -1.92 -11.99 0.12
N GLY A 209 -1.10 -11.02 -0.22
CA GLY A 209 -0.03 -11.19 -1.20
C GLY A 209 0.76 -9.91 -1.39
N ASP A 210 1.95 -10.01 -1.97
CA ASP A 210 2.83 -8.88 -2.22
C ASP A 210 2.15 -7.81 -3.12
N PRO A 211 2.59 -6.56 -3.10
CA PRO A 211 2.14 -5.55 -4.06
C PRO A 211 2.44 -6.01 -5.50
N GLY A 212 1.53 -5.73 -6.44
CA GLY A 212 1.74 -6.00 -7.87
C GLY A 212 1.49 -7.47 -8.32
N VAL A 213 1.04 -8.38 -7.42
CA VAL A 213 0.72 -9.78 -7.81
C VAL A 213 -0.66 -9.96 -8.45
N GLY A 214 -1.46 -8.87 -8.57
CA GLY A 214 -2.76 -8.87 -9.25
C GLY A 214 -3.97 -9.16 -8.34
N LYS A 215 -3.92 -8.83 -7.04
CA LYS A 215 -5.05 -9.03 -6.10
C LYS A 215 -6.35 -8.37 -6.56
N THR A 216 -6.29 -7.12 -6.97
CA THR A 216 -7.44 -6.34 -7.47
C THR A 216 -8.00 -6.94 -8.76
N ALA A 217 -7.12 -7.34 -9.68
CA ALA A 217 -7.50 -7.98 -10.95
C ALA A 217 -8.29 -9.28 -10.75
N ILE A 218 -8.02 -10.07 -9.69
CA ILE A 218 -8.76 -11.29 -9.37
C ILE A 218 -10.23 -10.97 -9.03
N VAL A 219 -10.50 -9.88 -8.30
CA VAL A 219 -11.87 -9.46 -7.97
C VAL A 219 -12.58 -8.89 -9.19
N GLU A 220 -11.87 -8.15 -10.01
CA GLU A 220 -12.36 -7.65 -11.29
C GLU A 220 -12.69 -8.82 -12.24
N GLY A 221 -11.84 -9.83 -12.30
CA GLY A 221 -12.11 -11.08 -13.02
C GLY A 221 -13.32 -11.83 -12.49
N LEU A 222 -13.52 -11.85 -11.18
CA LEU A 222 -14.74 -12.40 -10.59
C LEU A 222 -15.98 -11.60 -11.03
N ALA A 223 -15.88 -10.27 -11.14
CA ALA A 223 -16.99 -9.45 -11.63
C ALA A 223 -17.32 -9.77 -13.10
N VAL A 224 -16.31 -9.95 -13.95
CA VAL A 224 -16.49 -10.38 -15.34
C VAL A 224 -17.11 -11.80 -15.40
N ALA A 225 -16.67 -12.71 -14.54
CA ALA A 225 -17.23 -14.06 -14.46
C ALA A 225 -18.70 -14.06 -14.02
N ILE A 226 -19.10 -13.18 -13.09
CA ILE A 226 -20.50 -13.01 -12.67
C ILE A 226 -21.32 -12.43 -13.82
N GLU A 227 -20.82 -11.45 -14.53
CA GLU A 227 -21.51 -10.83 -15.68
C GLU A 227 -21.78 -11.85 -16.79
N LYS A 228 -20.81 -12.74 -17.05
CA LYS A 228 -20.90 -13.79 -18.08
C LYS A 228 -21.59 -15.08 -17.59
N ASP A 229 -22.17 -15.08 -16.39
CA ASP A 229 -22.80 -16.27 -15.75
C ASP A 229 -21.87 -17.50 -15.60
N LEU A 230 -20.56 -17.29 -15.55
CA LEU A 230 -19.53 -18.34 -15.40
C LEU A 230 -19.25 -18.67 -13.92
N VAL A 231 -20.17 -18.40 -13.02
CA VAL A 231 -20.05 -18.61 -11.57
C VAL A 231 -21.14 -19.56 -11.07
N PRO A 232 -20.97 -20.16 -9.86
CA PRO A 232 -22.01 -20.94 -9.23
C PRO A 232 -23.32 -20.15 -9.09
N GLU A 233 -24.49 -20.84 -9.14
CA GLU A 233 -25.82 -20.21 -9.11
C GLU A 233 -26.03 -19.23 -7.95
N ILE A 234 -25.44 -19.50 -6.82
CA ILE A 234 -25.51 -18.65 -5.61
C ILE A 234 -24.90 -17.25 -5.83
N LEU A 235 -23.98 -17.10 -6.78
CA LEU A 235 -23.31 -15.83 -7.12
C LEU A 235 -23.90 -15.18 -8.38
N LYS A 236 -24.74 -15.87 -9.15
CA LYS A 236 -25.41 -15.28 -10.31
C LYS A 236 -26.27 -14.08 -9.88
N GLY A 237 -26.17 -13.01 -10.63
CA GLY A 237 -26.91 -11.78 -10.36
C GLY A 237 -26.44 -11.00 -9.13
N LYS A 238 -25.29 -11.39 -8.50
CA LYS A 238 -24.65 -10.59 -7.45
C LYS A 238 -23.93 -9.40 -8.05
N THR A 239 -23.80 -8.36 -7.26
CA THR A 239 -23.13 -7.11 -7.64
C THR A 239 -21.96 -6.86 -6.71
N ILE A 240 -20.77 -6.64 -7.26
CA ILE A 240 -19.57 -6.29 -6.49
C ILE A 240 -19.43 -4.76 -6.45
N TYR A 241 -19.43 -4.23 -5.23
CA TYR A 241 -19.20 -2.82 -4.94
C TYR A 241 -17.80 -2.64 -4.39
N SER A 242 -16.91 -2.04 -5.17
CA SER A 242 -15.57 -1.65 -4.72
C SER A 242 -15.66 -0.35 -3.94
N LEU A 243 -15.20 -0.35 -2.70
CA LEU A 243 -15.19 0.82 -1.81
C LEU A 243 -14.10 1.79 -2.24
N ASP A 244 -14.47 3.04 -2.45
CA ASP A 244 -13.51 4.10 -2.78
C ASP A 244 -13.11 4.85 -1.51
N MET A 245 -11.95 4.48 -0.95
CA MET A 245 -11.40 5.09 0.26
C MET A 245 -11.11 6.58 0.09
N GLY A 246 -10.66 6.99 -1.10
CA GLY A 246 -10.39 8.39 -1.41
C GLY A 246 -11.65 9.25 -1.32
N ARG A 247 -12.77 8.78 -1.87
CA ARG A 247 -14.07 9.49 -1.78
C ARG A 247 -14.66 9.50 -0.38
N LEU A 248 -14.43 8.44 0.40
CA LEU A 248 -14.85 8.40 1.79
C LEU A 248 -14.12 9.43 2.66
N LEU A 249 -12.82 9.59 2.46
CA LEU A 249 -11.96 10.51 3.20
C LEU A 249 -12.02 11.94 2.67
N ALA A 250 -12.37 12.17 1.42
CA ALA A 250 -12.38 13.50 0.82
C ALA A 250 -13.33 14.46 1.56
N GLY A 251 -12.77 15.57 2.09
CA GLY A 251 -13.52 16.61 2.77
C GLY A 251 -14.01 16.26 4.19
N THR A 252 -13.58 15.15 4.78
CA THR A 252 -13.80 14.87 6.20
C THR A 252 -12.83 15.72 7.03
N ARG A 253 -13.35 16.46 8.00
CA ARG A 253 -12.55 17.25 8.95
C ARG A 253 -12.41 16.55 10.29
N PHE A 254 -13.38 15.72 10.63
CA PHE A 254 -13.46 15.00 11.89
C PHE A 254 -13.65 13.50 11.63
N ARG A 255 -13.18 12.70 12.56
CA ARG A 255 -13.32 11.24 12.56
C ARG A 255 -14.79 10.80 12.40
N GLY A 256 -15.72 11.46 13.07
CA GLY A 256 -17.15 11.16 13.02
C GLY A 256 -17.76 11.25 11.62
N ASP A 257 -17.25 12.16 10.78
CA ASP A 257 -17.73 12.32 9.39
C ASP A 257 -17.44 11.07 8.55
N PHE A 258 -16.26 10.46 8.74
CA PHE A 258 -15.88 9.25 8.06
C PHE A 258 -16.67 8.04 8.56
N GLU A 259 -16.82 7.91 9.88
CA GLU A 259 -17.60 6.84 10.51
C GLU A 259 -19.07 6.89 10.05
N GLU A 260 -19.67 8.06 10.00
CA GLU A 260 -21.04 8.26 9.49
C GLU A 260 -21.18 7.82 8.03
N ARG A 261 -20.26 8.23 7.16
CA ARG A 261 -20.27 7.84 5.74
C ARG A 261 -20.12 6.32 5.57
N MET A 262 -19.20 5.71 6.31
CA MET A 262 -18.99 4.26 6.28
C MET A 262 -20.23 3.52 6.76
N GLN A 263 -20.87 3.99 7.82
CA GLN A 263 -22.12 3.42 8.32
C GLN A 263 -23.24 3.51 7.27
N GLN A 264 -23.40 4.66 6.61
CA GLN A 264 -24.37 4.84 5.53
C GLN A 264 -24.13 3.85 4.38
N VAL A 265 -22.87 3.60 4.00
CA VAL A 265 -22.52 2.60 2.98
C VAL A 265 -22.88 1.19 3.43
N LEU A 266 -22.53 0.82 4.66
CA LEU A 266 -22.83 -0.51 5.21
C LEU A 266 -24.34 -0.75 5.29
N GLU A 267 -25.12 0.20 5.78
CA GLU A 267 -26.59 0.11 5.83
C GLU A 267 -27.18 -0.02 4.41
N ALA A 268 -26.67 0.74 3.44
CA ALA A 268 -27.12 0.65 2.05
C ALA A 268 -26.81 -0.70 1.41
N LEU A 269 -25.71 -1.36 1.82
CA LEU A 269 -25.32 -2.69 1.36
C LEU A 269 -26.11 -3.81 2.10
N GLU A 270 -26.37 -3.66 3.42
CA GLU A 270 -27.15 -4.64 4.19
C GLU A 270 -28.60 -4.76 3.69
N ASP A 271 -29.18 -3.69 3.18
CA ASP A 271 -30.53 -3.69 2.57
C ASP A 271 -30.56 -4.45 1.22
N ARG A 272 -29.39 -4.82 0.67
CA ARG A 272 -29.24 -5.54 -0.60
C ARG A 272 -28.74 -6.97 -0.41
N GLN A 273 -29.57 -7.93 -0.76
CA GLN A 273 -29.19 -9.35 -0.70
C GLN A 273 -28.22 -9.78 -1.81
N ASP A 274 -28.05 -8.96 -2.82
CA ASP A 274 -27.21 -9.18 -4.01
C ASP A 274 -25.82 -8.55 -3.89
N ALA A 275 -25.53 -7.81 -2.83
CA ALA A 275 -24.28 -7.06 -2.69
C ALA A 275 -23.12 -7.91 -2.18
N ILE A 276 -21.95 -7.69 -2.79
CA ILE A 276 -20.63 -8.11 -2.31
C ILE A 276 -19.79 -6.83 -2.16
N LEU A 277 -19.24 -6.58 -0.99
CA LEU A 277 -18.35 -5.46 -0.74
C LEU A 277 -16.91 -5.86 -1.02
N PHE A 278 -16.23 -5.13 -1.86
CA PHE A 278 -14.79 -5.23 -2.05
C PHE A 278 -14.08 -4.03 -1.43
N ILE A 279 -13.06 -4.30 -0.64
CA ILE A 279 -12.22 -3.28 0.01
C ILE A 279 -10.78 -3.57 -0.36
N ASP A 280 -10.24 -2.77 -1.27
CA ASP A 280 -8.82 -2.82 -1.56
C ASP A 280 -8.04 -2.16 -0.44
N GLU A 281 -6.86 -2.67 -0.13
CA GLU A 281 -6.03 -2.22 1.00
C GLU A 281 -6.82 -2.11 2.31
N ILE A 282 -7.55 -3.18 2.68
CA ILE A 282 -8.46 -3.19 3.84
C ILE A 282 -7.76 -2.82 5.16
N HIS A 283 -6.42 -2.93 5.24
CA HIS A 283 -5.62 -2.47 6.36
C HIS A 283 -5.73 -0.96 6.61
N MET A 284 -5.97 -0.15 5.57
CA MET A 284 -6.18 1.30 5.73
C MET A 284 -7.37 1.63 6.64
N ILE A 285 -8.38 0.76 6.65
CA ILE A 285 -9.55 0.89 7.52
C ILE A 285 -9.21 0.45 8.95
N MET A 286 -8.25 -0.48 9.10
CA MET A 286 -7.89 -1.09 10.38
C MET A 286 -6.80 -0.32 11.13
N GLY A 287 -5.85 0.28 10.38
CA GLY A 287 -4.65 0.93 10.94
C GLY A 287 -4.72 2.45 11.12
N ALA A 288 -5.72 3.11 10.58
CA ALA A 288 -5.82 4.57 10.54
C ALA A 288 -5.96 5.28 11.92
N GLY A 289 -5.58 4.63 13.01
CA GLY A 289 -5.79 5.12 14.37
C GLY A 289 -4.62 5.09 15.34
N SER A 290 -3.42 4.66 14.95
CA SER A 290 -2.32 4.48 15.91
C SER A 290 -1.50 5.76 16.22
N ALA A 291 -1.55 6.80 15.42
CA ALA A 291 -0.71 7.99 15.57
C ALA A 291 -1.25 9.08 16.52
N GLY A 292 -2.37 8.86 17.23
CA GLY A 292 -2.95 9.92 18.07
C GLY A 292 -3.98 9.46 19.09
N GLY A 293 -3.72 8.36 19.81
CA GLY A 293 -4.49 8.03 21.04
C GLY A 293 -5.95 7.63 20.87
N GLY A 294 -6.42 7.33 19.66
CA GLY A 294 -7.78 6.87 19.41
C GLY A 294 -7.83 6.07 18.12
N SER A 295 -7.72 4.73 18.20
CA SER A 295 -7.85 3.86 17.04
C SER A 295 -9.16 4.13 16.31
N MET A 296 -9.10 4.34 14.99
CA MET A 296 -10.28 4.36 14.13
C MET A 296 -10.92 2.96 14.19
N ASP A 297 -12.06 2.84 14.90
CA ASP A 297 -12.64 1.53 15.18
C ASP A 297 -13.67 1.12 14.11
N VAL A 298 -13.31 1.37 12.83
CA VAL A 298 -14.13 0.93 11.69
C VAL A 298 -14.21 -0.58 11.62
N ALA A 299 -13.20 -1.26 12.12
CA ALA A 299 -13.25 -2.70 12.34
C ALA A 299 -14.48 -3.12 13.17
N ASN A 300 -14.81 -2.35 14.22
CA ASN A 300 -15.99 -2.62 15.05
C ASN A 300 -17.30 -2.34 14.33
N MET A 301 -17.31 -1.47 13.33
CA MET A 301 -18.50 -1.22 12.49
C MET A 301 -18.75 -2.36 11.49
N LEU A 302 -17.67 -2.95 10.94
CA LEU A 302 -17.77 -4.10 10.03
C LEU A 302 -18.18 -5.38 10.75
N LYS A 303 -17.77 -5.60 11.99
CA LYS A 303 -18.04 -6.82 12.78
C LYS A 303 -19.53 -7.19 12.80
N PRO A 304 -20.48 -6.29 13.12
CA PRO A 304 -21.91 -6.64 13.17
C PRO A 304 -22.49 -7.00 11.79
N ALA A 305 -22.08 -6.30 10.73
CA ALA A 305 -22.52 -6.56 9.37
C ALA A 305 -22.06 -7.93 8.86
N LEU A 306 -20.81 -8.30 9.16
CA LEU A 306 -20.23 -9.59 8.81
C LEU A 306 -20.78 -10.74 9.68
N GLU A 307 -21.12 -10.50 10.98
CA GLU A 307 -21.69 -11.50 11.89
C GLU A 307 -23.06 -11.99 11.45
N LYS A 308 -23.91 -11.09 11.02
CA LYS A 308 -25.27 -11.42 10.59
C LYS A 308 -25.29 -12.25 9.30
N GLY A 309 -24.14 -12.38 8.61
CA GLY A 309 -24.03 -13.08 7.32
C GLY A 309 -24.85 -12.43 6.19
N LYS A 310 -25.30 -11.20 6.40
CA LYS A 310 -26.09 -10.44 5.43
C LYS A 310 -25.20 -9.82 4.36
N LEU A 311 -24.00 -9.42 4.73
CA LEU A 311 -22.99 -8.83 3.84
C LEU A 311 -21.89 -9.85 3.56
N ARG A 312 -21.51 -9.98 2.29
CA ARG A 312 -20.29 -10.66 1.86
C ARG A 312 -19.21 -9.63 1.62
N CYS A 313 -18.01 -9.91 2.10
CA CYS A 313 -16.88 -9.00 1.97
C CYS A 313 -15.67 -9.72 1.40
N VAL A 314 -14.98 -9.06 0.46
CA VAL A 314 -13.65 -9.42 -0.04
C VAL A 314 -12.72 -8.27 0.33
N GLY A 315 -11.63 -8.57 1.03
CA GLY A 315 -10.58 -7.60 1.32
C GLY A 315 -9.27 -8.01 0.65
N SER A 316 -8.43 -7.05 0.30
CA SER A 316 -7.06 -7.28 -0.14
C SER A 316 -6.08 -6.58 0.80
N THR A 317 -4.90 -7.18 1.03
CA THR A 317 -3.84 -6.59 1.84
C THR A 317 -2.48 -7.23 1.50
N THR A 318 -1.40 -6.70 2.03
CA THR A 318 -0.07 -7.31 1.94
C THR A 318 0.18 -8.27 3.12
N TYR A 319 1.27 -9.07 3.04
CA TYR A 319 1.65 -9.97 4.15
C TYR A 319 2.03 -9.20 5.41
N GLU A 320 2.74 -8.08 5.27
CA GLU A 320 3.20 -7.25 6.38
C GLU A 320 2.01 -6.62 7.12
N GLU A 321 1.15 -5.93 6.39
CA GLU A 321 -0.04 -5.26 6.91
C GLU A 321 -1.07 -6.24 7.48
N PHE A 322 -1.16 -7.46 6.91
CA PHE A 322 -1.97 -8.52 7.47
C PHE A 322 -1.51 -8.93 8.87
N ARG A 323 -0.19 -9.09 9.07
CA ARG A 323 0.37 -9.41 10.39
C ARG A 323 0.14 -8.29 11.39
N GLU A 324 0.41 -7.06 10.99
CA GLU A 324 0.30 -5.90 11.88
C GLU A 324 -1.13 -5.59 12.30
N ASN A 325 -2.06 -5.61 11.36
CA ASN A 325 -3.41 -5.11 11.58
C ASN A 325 -4.47 -6.21 11.79
N PHE A 326 -4.34 -7.37 11.14
CA PHE A 326 -5.36 -8.42 11.19
C PHE A 326 -5.09 -9.53 12.19
N GLU A 327 -3.83 -9.97 12.37
CA GLU A 327 -3.50 -11.06 13.28
C GLU A 327 -3.79 -10.71 14.74
N SER A 328 -3.72 -9.43 15.09
CA SER A 328 -4.09 -8.91 16.41
C SER A 328 -5.60 -9.02 16.71
N ASP A 329 -6.47 -8.91 15.70
CA ASP A 329 -7.94 -8.99 15.86
C ASP A 329 -8.49 -10.39 15.55
N ARG A 330 -8.43 -11.28 16.55
CA ARG A 330 -8.97 -12.66 16.47
C ARG A 330 -10.45 -12.71 16.11
N ALA A 331 -11.22 -11.65 16.38
CA ALA A 331 -12.65 -11.63 16.10
C ALA A 331 -12.92 -11.44 14.60
N LEU A 332 -12.13 -10.63 13.91
CA LEU A 332 -12.20 -10.51 12.46
C LEU A 332 -11.63 -11.72 11.74
N LEU A 333 -10.48 -12.24 12.16
CA LEU A 333 -9.88 -13.45 11.59
C LEU A 333 -10.84 -14.63 11.53
N ARG A 334 -11.70 -14.80 12.55
CA ARG A 334 -12.69 -15.89 12.56
C ARG A 334 -13.77 -15.74 11.48
N ARG A 335 -13.95 -14.55 10.92
CA ARG A 335 -15.01 -14.24 9.93
C ARG A 335 -14.51 -14.24 8.51
N PHE A 336 -13.20 -14.08 8.31
CA PHE A 336 -12.57 -14.13 7.01
C PHE A 336 -11.90 -15.50 6.76
N THR A 337 -11.88 -15.90 5.51
CA THR A 337 -11.04 -16.98 5.02
C THR A 337 -9.84 -16.36 4.33
N LYS A 338 -8.63 -16.63 4.82
CA LYS A 338 -7.39 -16.16 4.19
C LYS A 338 -7.14 -16.90 2.88
N VAL A 339 -6.78 -16.18 1.85
CA VAL A 339 -6.36 -16.70 0.54
C VAL A 339 -5.04 -16.04 0.20
N ASP A 340 -3.98 -16.84 0.11
CA ASP A 340 -2.67 -16.35 -0.27
C ASP A 340 -2.59 -16.24 -1.79
N ILE A 341 -2.23 -15.04 -2.27
CA ILE A 341 -2.03 -14.75 -3.69
C ILE A 341 -0.53 -14.65 -3.92
N VAL A 342 0.02 -15.68 -4.54
CA VAL A 342 1.45 -15.76 -4.82
C VAL A 342 1.80 -15.12 -6.16
N GLU A 343 3.06 -14.70 -6.30
CA GLU A 343 3.62 -14.21 -7.55
C GLU A 343 3.53 -15.33 -8.63
N PRO A 344 3.01 -15.03 -9.83
CA PRO A 344 2.96 -16.00 -10.91
C PRO A 344 4.37 -16.34 -11.39
N THR A 345 4.54 -17.53 -11.92
CA THR A 345 5.79 -17.94 -12.57
C THR A 345 6.05 -17.14 -13.85
N ALA A 346 7.30 -17.15 -14.34
CA ALA A 346 7.65 -16.49 -15.59
C ALA A 346 6.77 -16.98 -16.75
N GLU A 347 6.58 -18.30 -16.87
CA GLU A 347 5.80 -18.90 -17.95
C GLU A 347 4.32 -18.52 -17.87
N GLU A 348 3.72 -18.53 -16.68
CA GLU A 348 2.36 -18.04 -16.48
C GLU A 348 2.24 -16.57 -16.85
N THR A 349 3.22 -15.75 -16.46
CA THR A 349 3.24 -14.31 -16.78
C THR A 349 3.36 -14.07 -18.28
N LYS A 350 4.23 -14.80 -18.99
CA LYS A 350 4.33 -14.71 -20.44
C LYS A 350 3.00 -15.01 -21.12
N LEU A 351 2.30 -16.05 -20.67
CA LEU A 351 0.96 -16.39 -21.19
C LEU A 351 -0.08 -15.31 -20.89
N MET A 352 -0.05 -14.73 -19.68
CA MET A 352 -0.93 -13.60 -19.32
C MET A 352 -0.68 -12.40 -20.23
N LEU A 353 0.59 -12.00 -20.38
CA LEU A 353 0.96 -10.80 -21.14
C LEU A 353 0.65 -10.92 -22.62
N ARG A 354 0.82 -12.10 -23.25
CA ARG A 354 0.45 -12.31 -24.63
C ARG A 354 -1.03 -12.02 -24.95
N GLN A 355 -1.90 -12.08 -23.94
CA GLN A 355 -3.32 -11.79 -24.09
C GLN A 355 -3.69 -10.36 -23.64
N VAL A 356 -2.94 -9.79 -22.70
CA VAL A 356 -3.20 -8.44 -22.16
C VAL A 356 -2.55 -7.35 -23.05
N ILE A 357 -1.31 -7.57 -23.48
CA ILE A 357 -0.54 -6.57 -24.26
C ILE A 357 -1.21 -6.12 -25.58
N PRO A 358 -1.96 -6.94 -26.31
CA PRO A 358 -2.72 -6.46 -27.46
C PRO A 358 -3.67 -5.30 -27.16
N LEU A 359 -4.19 -5.18 -25.93
CA LEU A 359 -5.02 -4.05 -25.50
C LEU A 359 -4.19 -2.77 -25.38
N TYR A 360 -3.00 -2.87 -24.77
CA TYR A 360 -2.04 -1.77 -24.67
C TYR A 360 -1.50 -1.36 -26.04
N SER A 361 -1.18 -2.34 -26.87
CA SER A 361 -0.79 -2.11 -28.28
C SER A 361 -1.83 -1.31 -29.06
N LYS A 362 -3.11 -1.63 -28.88
CA LYS A 362 -4.22 -0.88 -29.48
C LYS A 362 -4.33 0.53 -28.92
N TYR A 363 -4.14 0.72 -27.62
CA TYR A 363 -4.20 2.02 -26.97
C TYR A 363 -3.06 2.95 -27.41
N HIS A 364 -1.83 2.44 -27.46
CA HIS A 364 -0.65 3.20 -27.89
C HIS A 364 -0.50 3.27 -29.41
N ASN A 365 -1.16 2.40 -30.15
CA ASN A 365 -0.99 2.18 -31.61
C ASN A 365 0.46 1.74 -31.95
N ILE A 366 1.06 0.90 -31.09
CA ILE A 366 2.41 0.35 -31.22
C ILE A 366 2.32 -1.17 -31.18
N GLY A 367 2.93 -1.86 -32.16
CA GLY A 367 3.02 -3.30 -32.19
C GLY A 367 4.00 -3.84 -31.16
N CYS A 368 3.68 -4.97 -30.53
CA CYS A 368 4.58 -5.69 -29.63
C CYS A 368 4.56 -7.17 -29.98
N ASN A 369 5.71 -7.75 -30.32
CA ASN A 369 5.83 -9.15 -30.65
C ASN A 369 6.09 -10.02 -29.40
N GLU A 370 5.89 -11.34 -29.52
CA GLU A 370 6.04 -12.26 -28.38
C GLU A 370 7.46 -12.29 -27.82
N THR A 371 8.50 -12.14 -28.65
CA THR A 371 9.88 -12.11 -28.18
C THR A 371 10.17 -10.92 -27.29
N VAL A 372 9.57 -9.76 -27.57
CA VAL A 372 9.67 -8.57 -26.72
C VAL A 372 8.98 -8.80 -25.38
N ILE A 373 7.81 -9.42 -25.39
CA ILE A 373 7.07 -9.76 -24.16
C ILE A 373 7.89 -10.73 -23.29
N ASP A 374 8.39 -11.81 -23.89
CA ASP A 374 9.18 -12.82 -23.18
C ASP A 374 10.45 -12.20 -22.57
N THR A 375 11.15 -11.36 -23.36
CA THR A 375 12.35 -10.66 -22.89
C THR A 375 12.03 -9.67 -21.77
N ALA A 376 10.91 -8.95 -21.84
CA ALA A 376 10.50 -8.03 -20.77
C ALA A 376 10.28 -8.78 -19.43
N VAL A 377 9.66 -9.96 -19.47
CA VAL A 377 9.50 -10.81 -18.29
C VAL A 377 10.85 -11.26 -17.75
N ASP A 378 11.70 -11.83 -18.60
CA ASP A 378 12.98 -12.41 -18.19
C ASP A 378 13.94 -11.33 -17.63
N LEU A 379 14.04 -10.18 -18.27
CA LEU A 379 14.87 -9.07 -17.80
C LEU A 379 14.29 -8.42 -16.53
N SER A 380 12.96 -8.29 -16.44
CA SER A 380 12.32 -7.76 -15.21
C SER A 380 12.57 -8.66 -14.00
N MET A 381 12.55 -9.98 -14.18
CA MET A 381 12.88 -10.93 -13.11
C MET A 381 14.34 -10.82 -12.68
N LYS A 382 15.24 -10.60 -13.65
CA LYS A 382 16.67 -10.55 -13.38
C LYS A 382 17.11 -9.25 -12.71
N PHE A 383 16.54 -8.12 -13.11
CA PHE A 383 17.03 -6.78 -12.72
C PHE A 383 16.09 -5.99 -11.81
N MET A 384 14.80 -6.34 -11.74
CA MET A 384 13.80 -5.66 -10.90
C MET A 384 13.33 -6.58 -9.77
N LEU A 385 14.18 -6.76 -8.76
CA LEU A 385 13.94 -7.68 -7.64
C LEU A 385 12.93 -7.14 -6.62
N ASP A 386 12.78 -5.82 -6.56
CA ASP A 386 11.91 -5.15 -5.58
C ASP A 386 10.42 -5.15 -5.97
N LYS A 387 10.12 -5.41 -7.23
CA LYS A 387 8.75 -5.47 -7.76
C LYS A 387 8.39 -6.91 -8.14
N LYS A 388 7.09 -7.21 -8.16
CA LYS A 388 6.54 -8.53 -8.44
C LYS A 388 5.90 -8.62 -9.82
N LEU A 389 5.90 -9.84 -10.39
CA LEU A 389 5.13 -10.17 -11.57
C LEU A 389 3.62 -10.27 -11.23
N PRO A 390 2.71 -9.96 -12.18
CA PRO A 390 2.98 -9.50 -13.56
C PRO A 390 3.23 -7.99 -13.69
N ASP A 391 2.96 -7.20 -12.65
CA ASP A 391 2.91 -5.74 -12.66
C ASP A 391 4.20 -5.11 -13.21
N LYS A 392 5.38 -5.54 -12.74
CA LYS A 392 6.67 -5.02 -13.21
C LYS A 392 6.90 -5.22 -14.72
N ALA A 393 6.40 -6.30 -15.30
CA ALA A 393 6.56 -6.56 -16.72
C ALA A 393 5.54 -5.76 -17.56
N ILE A 394 4.33 -5.56 -17.04
CA ILE A 394 3.32 -4.69 -17.64
C ILE A 394 3.84 -3.24 -17.66
N ASP A 395 4.36 -2.75 -16.52
CA ASP A 395 4.91 -1.40 -16.40
C ASP A 395 5.99 -1.13 -17.46
N ILE A 396 6.92 -2.07 -17.67
CA ILE A 396 8.00 -1.93 -18.67
C ILE A 396 7.43 -1.83 -20.09
N LEU A 397 6.49 -2.70 -20.42
CA LEU A 397 5.89 -2.75 -21.75
C LEU A 397 5.04 -1.49 -22.02
N ASP A 398 4.25 -1.06 -21.06
CA ASP A 398 3.43 0.15 -21.16
C ASP A 398 4.30 1.41 -21.28
N ALA A 399 5.31 1.55 -20.40
CA ALA A 399 6.24 2.68 -20.44
C ALA A 399 7.04 2.74 -21.76
N GLY A 400 7.51 1.58 -22.25
CA GLY A 400 8.22 1.51 -23.52
C GLY A 400 7.36 1.90 -24.73
N MET A 401 6.09 1.46 -24.78
CA MET A 401 5.16 1.89 -25.81
C MET A 401 4.85 3.39 -25.70
N ALA A 402 4.67 3.91 -24.48
CA ALA A 402 4.44 5.32 -24.24
C ALA A 402 5.63 6.17 -24.70
N ARG A 403 6.87 5.72 -24.44
CA ARG A 403 8.11 6.39 -24.89
C ARG A 403 8.15 6.52 -26.41
N ILE A 404 7.92 5.44 -27.15
CA ILE A 404 7.92 5.44 -28.61
C ILE A 404 6.90 6.45 -29.12
N LYS A 405 5.72 6.50 -28.54
CA LYS A 405 4.66 7.45 -28.90
C LYS A 405 5.04 8.92 -28.64
N VAL A 406 5.75 9.18 -27.53
CA VAL A 406 6.17 10.54 -27.16
C VAL A 406 7.36 11.03 -27.98
N GLN A 407 8.27 10.15 -28.35
CA GLN A 407 9.45 10.50 -29.16
C GLN A 407 9.09 10.86 -30.61
N ALA A 408 7.82 10.70 -30.99
CA ALA A 408 7.29 11.04 -32.32
C ALA A 408 8.11 10.46 -33.49
N ASN A 409 8.82 9.35 -33.26
CA ASN A 409 9.46 8.60 -34.31
C ASN A 409 8.38 7.84 -35.11
N ASP A 410 8.59 7.64 -36.41
CA ASP A 410 7.68 6.85 -37.25
C ASP A 410 7.70 5.33 -36.91
N GLU A 411 8.30 4.97 -35.79
CA GLU A 411 8.38 3.61 -35.27
C GLU A 411 7.01 3.14 -34.75
N LYS A 412 6.55 2.04 -35.33
CA LYS A 412 5.25 1.44 -35.00
C LYS A 412 5.37 0.12 -34.25
N GLU A 413 6.58 -0.34 -34.01
CA GLU A 413 6.88 -1.61 -33.34
C GLU A 413 7.86 -1.41 -32.19
N MET A 414 7.59 -2.05 -31.08
CA MET A 414 8.46 -2.08 -29.93
C MET A 414 9.59 -3.10 -30.15
N THR A 415 10.82 -2.71 -29.88
CA THR A 415 12.02 -3.54 -30.05
C THR A 415 12.62 -3.94 -28.69
N LEU A 416 13.57 -4.88 -28.71
CA LEU A 416 14.29 -5.30 -27.50
C LEU A 416 15.10 -4.14 -26.89
N ASP A 417 15.60 -3.23 -27.72
CA ASP A 417 16.37 -2.09 -27.23
C ASP A 417 15.49 -1.11 -26.45
N HIS A 418 14.21 -0.95 -26.81
CA HIS A 418 13.28 -0.15 -26.03
C HIS A 418 13.07 -0.75 -24.64
N ILE A 419 12.96 -2.11 -24.52
CA ILE A 419 12.85 -2.79 -23.23
C ILE A 419 14.11 -2.55 -22.38
N ARG A 420 15.29 -2.69 -22.99
CA ARG A 420 16.58 -2.46 -22.31
C ARG A 420 16.68 -1.01 -21.81
N GLN A 421 16.25 -0.05 -22.64
CA GLN A 421 16.24 1.35 -22.26
C GLN A 421 15.33 1.61 -21.06
N GLU A 422 14.10 1.07 -21.06
CA GLU A 422 13.18 1.23 -19.94
C GLU A 422 13.72 0.62 -18.66
N ILE A 423 14.29 -0.59 -18.73
CA ILE A 423 14.88 -1.23 -17.57
C ILE A 423 16.10 -0.44 -17.08
N SER A 424 16.94 0.06 -18.00
CA SER A 424 18.08 0.92 -17.66
C SER A 424 17.65 2.17 -16.89
N ASP A 425 16.60 2.84 -17.35
CA ASP A 425 16.10 4.06 -16.71
C ASP A 425 15.46 3.78 -15.34
N LEU A 426 14.75 2.65 -15.20
CA LEU A 426 14.11 2.26 -13.94
C LEU A 426 15.11 1.74 -12.90
N THR A 427 16.13 0.97 -13.34
CA THR A 427 17.09 0.31 -12.45
C THR A 427 18.40 1.04 -12.32
N ARG A 428 18.65 2.05 -13.19
CA ARG A 428 19.93 2.76 -13.33
C ARG A 428 21.11 1.84 -13.71
N ILE A 429 20.82 0.68 -14.30
CA ILE A 429 21.83 -0.22 -14.84
C ILE A 429 22.14 0.21 -16.27
N PRO A 430 23.42 0.42 -16.65
CA PRO A 430 23.76 0.78 -18.02
C PRO A 430 23.24 -0.23 -19.05
N ILE A 431 22.80 0.27 -20.21
CA ILE A 431 22.19 -0.56 -21.28
C ILE A 431 23.12 -1.66 -21.74
N GLU A 432 24.42 -1.39 -21.77
CA GLU A 432 25.48 -2.32 -22.17
C GLU A 432 25.48 -3.59 -21.29
N GLN A 433 25.04 -3.49 -20.05
CA GLN A 433 24.93 -4.61 -19.11
C GLN A 433 23.63 -5.41 -19.28
N LEU A 434 22.64 -4.87 -19.99
CA LEU A 434 21.35 -5.49 -20.25
C LEU A 434 21.31 -6.26 -21.57
N GLY A 435 22.35 -6.16 -22.42
CA GLY A 435 22.44 -6.73 -23.75
C GLY A 435 23.29 -8.01 -23.84
N GLU A 436 23.29 -8.62 -25.03
CA GLU A 436 24.12 -9.80 -25.38
C GLU A 436 25.59 -9.47 -25.61
N HIS A 437 25.96 -8.17 -25.70
CA HIS A 437 27.34 -7.71 -25.94
C HIS A 437 28.21 -7.65 -24.66
N LYS A 438 27.88 -8.41 -23.64
CA LYS A 438 28.62 -8.46 -22.38
C LYS A 438 30.08 -8.91 -22.55
N ASP A 439 30.35 -9.79 -23.54
CA ASP A 439 31.68 -10.40 -23.72
C ASP A 439 32.74 -9.37 -24.17
N VAL A 440 32.36 -8.36 -24.95
CA VAL A 440 33.28 -7.30 -25.41
C VAL A 440 33.63 -6.36 -24.24
N ALA A 441 32.61 -5.93 -23.48
CA ALA A 441 32.83 -5.04 -22.34
C ALA A 441 33.65 -5.69 -21.22
N VAL A 442 33.51 -6.99 -20.97
CA VAL A 442 34.29 -7.71 -19.95
C VAL A 442 35.74 -7.90 -20.35
N ASN A 443 36.05 -8.17 -21.63
CA ASN A 443 37.42 -8.28 -22.12
C ASN A 443 38.14 -6.91 -22.09
N ASP A 444 37.43 -5.83 -22.40
CA ASP A 444 37.95 -4.47 -22.27
C ASP A 444 38.23 -4.11 -20.82
N LEU A 445 37.36 -4.53 -19.86
CA LEU A 445 37.56 -4.34 -18.43
C LEU A 445 38.87 -4.92 -17.93
N GLU A 446 39.20 -6.17 -18.30
CA GLU A 446 40.48 -6.79 -17.92
C GLU A 446 41.67 -5.97 -18.41
N SER A 447 41.64 -5.53 -19.67
CA SER A 447 42.66 -4.69 -20.27
C SER A 447 42.81 -3.34 -19.52
N ILE A 448 41.68 -2.69 -19.20
CA ILE A 448 41.67 -1.44 -18.43
C ILE A 448 42.27 -1.65 -17.04
N MET A 449 41.84 -2.69 -16.32
CA MET A 449 42.36 -2.99 -14.98
C MET A 449 43.86 -3.20 -14.96
N ARG A 450 44.40 -3.98 -15.92
CA ARG A 450 45.85 -4.22 -16.05
C ARG A 450 46.67 -2.95 -16.43
N THR A 451 46.02 -2.01 -17.12
CA THR A 451 46.67 -0.73 -17.46
C THR A 451 46.61 0.31 -16.34
N GLN A 452 45.66 0.17 -15.43
CA GLN A 452 45.44 1.13 -14.34
C GLN A 452 45.95 0.67 -12.97
N VAL A 453 46.00 -0.66 -12.72
CA VAL A 453 46.47 -1.26 -11.48
C VAL A 453 47.74 -2.05 -11.78
N PHE A 454 48.85 -1.62 -11.22
CA PHE A 454 50.17 -2.20 -11.54
C PHE A 454 50.65 -3.18 -10.47
N GLY A 455 51.22 -4.32 -10.91
CA GLY A 455 51.89 -5.28 -10.04
C GLY A 455 50.94 -6.12 -9.13
N GLN A 456 49.67 -6.21 -9.50
CA GLN A 456 48.64 -6.95 -8.76
C GLN A 456 47.89 -7.92 -9.69
N ASP A 457 48.62 -8.58 -10.59
CA ASP A 457 48.04 -9.41 -11.65
C ASP A 457 47.16 -10.56 -11.09
N GLU A 458 47.62 -11.24 -10.02
CA GLU A 458 46.83 -12.29 -9.34
C GLU A 458 45.53 -11.78 -8.74
N ALA A 459 45.56 -10.54 -8.22
CA ALA A 459 44.36 -9.89 -7.68
C ALA A 459 43.37 -9.57 -8.79
N ILE A 460 43.85 -9.07 -9.92
CA ILE A 460 43.04 -8.79 -11.12
C ILE A 460 42.43 -10.09 -11.64
N ASP A 461 43.21 -11.14 -11.81
CA ASP A 461 42.73 -12.44 -12.28
C ASP A 461 41.63 -13.02 -11.40
N THR A 462 41.79 -12.92 -10.09
CA THR A 462 40.80 -13.41 -9.13
C THR A 462 39.47 -12.66 -9.25
N ILE A 463 39.51 -11.34 -9.39
CA ILE A 463 38.31 -10.50 -9.57
C ILE A 463 37.67 -10.77 -10.94
N MET A 464 38.48 -10.87 -12.01
CA MET A 464 37.96 -11.13 -13.35
C MET A 464 37.28 -12.50 -13.45
N ASN A 465 37.80 -13.53 -12.79
CA ASN A 465 37.14 -14.81 -12.72
C ASN A 465 35.75 -14.73 -12.11
N ALA A 466 35.57 -13.95 -11.04
CA ALA A 466 34.25 -13.74 -10.46
C ALA A 466 33.32 -12.94 -11.38
N VAL A 467 33.86 -11.92 -12.07
CA VAL A 467 33.10 -11.17 -13.10
C VAL A 467 32.64 -12.09 -14.23
N TYR A 468 33.50 -13.00 -14.71
CA TYR A 468 33.12 -13.98 -15.73
C TYR A 468 32.00 -14.91 -15.23
N ILE A 469 32.11 -15.45 -14.00
CA ILE A 469 31.07 -16.30 -13.39
C ILE A 469 29.74 -15.54 -13.22
N ALA A 470 29.80 -14.30 -12.73
CA ALA A 470 28.61 -13.48 -12.54
C ALA A 470 27.89 -13.16 -13.86
N ASN A 471 28.66 -12.90 -14.94
CA ASN A 471 28.11 -12.57 -16.25
C ASN A 471 27.64 -13.81 -17.04
N SER A 472 28.21 -14.99 -16.79
CA SER A 472 27.81 -16.25 -17.47
C SER A 472 26.48 -16.80 -16.96
N GLY A 473 25.90 -16.23 -15.89
CA GLY A 473 24.68 -16.75 -15.27
C GLY A 473 24.88 -18.01 -14.40
N LEU A 474 26.13 -18.43 -14.17
CA LEU A 474 26.47 -19.60 -13.34
C LEU A 474 26.55 -19.28 -11.84
N LYS A 475 26.33 -18.04 -11.46
CA LYS A 475 26.34 -17.57 -10.08
C LYS A 475 25.14 -18.11 -9.30
N GLU A 476 25.31 -18.37 -8.00
CA GLU A 476 24.21 -18.65 -7.06
C GLU A 476 23.27 -17.44 -6.96
N VAL A 477 21.97 -17.67 -7.14
CA VAL A 477 20.95 -16.58 -7.24
C VAL A 477 20.84 -15.79 -5.95
N ASP A 478 21.09 -16.42 -4.80
CA ASP A 478 20.84 -15.85 -3.47
C ASP A 478 22.06 -15.16 -2.83
N ARG A 479 23.17 -14.99 -3.55
CA ARG A 479 24.41 -14.38 -3.04
C ARG A 479 24.81 -13.12 -3.78
N PRO A 480 25.64 -12.22 -3.19
CA PRO A 480 26.27 -11.10 -3.88
C PRO A 480 27.06 -11.52 -5.12
N MET A 481 27.40 -10.62 -6.02
CA MET A 481 28.18 -10.90 -7.23
C MET A 481 29.56 -11.48 -6.94
N GLY A 482 30.13 -11.12 -5.80
CA GLY A 482 31.37 -11.67 -5.26
C GLY A 482 31.68 -11.07 -3.89
N ASN A 483 32.25 -11.90 -3.02
CA ASN A 483 32.61 -11.55 -1.65
C ASN A 483 34.13 -11.68 -1.45
N PHE A 484 34.85 -10.57 -1.37
CA PHE A 484 36.32 -10.57 -1.36
C PHE A 484 36.89 -9.90 -0.12
N LEU A 485 37.98 -10.49 0.39
CA LEU A 485 38.81 -9.84 1.40
C LEU A 485 40.18 -9.49 0.79
N PHE A 486 40.47 -8.20 0.61
CA PHE A 486 41.73 -7.69 0.12
C PHE A 486 42.69 -7.47 1.26
N VAL A 487 43.79 -8.23 1.30
CA VAL A 487 44.79 -8.19 2.38
C VAL A 487 46.13 -7.76 1.84
N GLY A 488 46.80 -6.83 2.55
CA GLY A 488 48.13 -6.40 2.17
C GLY A 488 48.50 -5.04 2.73
N PRO A 489 49.73 -4.56 2.52
CA PRO A 489 50.23 -3.27 3.02
C PRO A 489 49.40 -2.08 2.52
N THR A 490 49.49 -0.98 3.24
CA THR A 490 48.82 0.27 2.84
C THR A 490 49.44 0.82 1.56
N GLY A 491 48.62 1.38 0.65
CA GLY A 491 49.10 2.03 -0.58
C GLY A 491 49.55 1.10 -1.69
N THR A 492 49.15 -0.18 -1.66
CA THR A 492 49.42 -1.21 -2.70
C THR A 492 48.40 -1.28 -3.82
N GLY A 493 47.33 -0.45 -3.76
CA GLY A 493 46.33 -0.37 -4.84
C GLY A 493 44.97 -1.05 -4.53
N LYS A 494 44.69 -1.51 -3.29
CA LYS A 494 43.42 -2.15 -2.92
C LYS A 494 42.17 -1.34 -3.29
N THR A 495 42.16 -0.07 -2.89
CA THR A 495 41.04 0.85 -3.19
C THR A 495 40.97 1.23 -4.69
N GLU A 496 42.14 1.33 -5.35
CA GLU A 496 42.20 1.62 -6.79
C GLU A 496 41.60 0.47 -7.62
N LEU A 497 41.85 -0.78 -7.21
CA LEU A 497 41.26 -1.94 -7.89
C LEU A 497 39.72 -1.93 -7.78
N CYS A 498 39.19 -1.55 -6.59
CA CYS A 498 37.73 -1.39 -6.40
C CYS A 498 37.16 -0.28 -7.30
N LEU A 499 37.88 0.84 -7.42
CA LEU A 499 37.46 1.96 -8.27
C LEU A 499 37.44 1.55 -9.75
N GLN A 500 38.50 0.89 -10.23
CA GLN A 500 38.58 0.45 -11.62
C GLN A 500 37.56 -0.64 -11.94
N LEU A 501 37.24 -1.52 -10.99
CA LEU A 501 36.15 -2.51 -11.13
C LEU A 501 34.80 -1.78 -11.27
N ALA A 502 34.55 -0.80 -10.40
CA ALA A 502 33.28 -0.04 -10.41
C ALA A 502 33.14 0.75 -11.73
N GLU A 503 34.16 1.53 -12.11
CA GLU A 503 34.16 2.31 -13.37
C GLU A 503 33.99 1.38 -14.60
N GLY A 504 34.74 0.30 -14.69
CA GLY A 504 34.68 -0.59 -15.83
C GLY A 504 33.42 -1.47 -15.91
N MET A 505 32.76 -1.71 -14.78
CA MET A 505 31.45 -2.37 -14.72
C MET A 505 30.27 -1.37 -14.81
N GLY A 506 30.55 -0.04 -14.90
CA GLY A 506 29.51 0.97 -14.86
C GLY A 506 28.70 0.97 -13.55
N MET A 507 29.35 0.58 -12.45
CA MET A 507 28.76 0.54 -11.11
C MET A 507 29.22 1.73 -10.29
N GLU A 508 28.44 2.11 -9.27
CA GLU A 508 28.87 3.10 -8.29
C GLU A 508 29.72 2.45 -7.19
N LEU A 509 30.82 3.12 -6.79
CA LEU A 509 31.62 2.69 -5.64
C LEU A 509 31.06 3.30 -4.36
N VAL A 510 30.47 2.47 -3.51
CA VAL A 510 29.95 2.89 -2.18
C VAL A 510 30.95 2.47 -1.10
N ARG A 511 31.61 3.46 -0.49
CA ARG A 511 32.66 3.24 0.49
C ARG A 511 32.22 3.51 1.92
N PHE A 512 32.54 2.57 2.82
CA PHE A 512 32.37 2.65 4.26
C PHE A 512 33.74 2.53 4.94
N ASP A 513 34.16 3.55 5.70
CA ASP A 513 35.35 3.50 6.52
C ASP A 513 35.00 2.84 7.87
N MET A 514 35.48 1.62 8.10
CA MET A 514 35.17 0.85 9.28
C MET A 514 35.78 1.43 10.57
N SER A 515 36.71 2.35 10.46
CA SER A 515 37.20 3.10 11.63
C SER A 515 36.13 4.00 12.26
N GLU A 516 35.08 4.37 11.52
CA GLU A 516 33.92 5.09 12.06
C GLU A 516 32.99 4.21 12.87
N TYR A 517 33.00 2.88 12.66
CA TYR A 517 32.08 1.90 13.24
C TYR A 517 32.75 0.99 14.29
N LYS A 518 33.66 1.55 15.08
CA LYS A 518 34.36 0.84 16.16
C LYS A 518 33.49 0.57 17.39
N GLU A 519 32.54 1.45 17.66
CA GLU A 519 31.71 1.45 18.84
C GLU A 519 30.33 0.89 18.55
N ALA A 520 29.79 0.09 19.48
CA ALA A 520 28.49 -0.59 19.31
C ALA A 520 27.33 0.37 18.95
N HIS A 521 27.31 1.57 19.54
CA HIS A 521 26.25 2.54 19.27
C HIS A 521 26.29 3.12 17.86
N LYS A 522 27.43 3.05 17.15
CA LYS A 522 27.54 3.50 15.76
C LYS A 522 27.07 2.49 14.73
N ILE A 523 26.83 1.24 15.16
CA ILE A 523 26.24 0.21 14.29
C ILE A 523 24.83 0.61 13.86
N SER A 524 24.08 1.27 14.74
CA SER A 524 22.75 1.82 14.40
C SER A 524 22.81 2.85 13.28
N ALA A 525 23.91 3.54 13.09
CA ALA A 525 24.06 4.42 11.92
C ALA A 525 24.23 3.63 10.62
N LEU A 526 24.74 2.39 10.69
CA LEU A 526 24.94 1.53 9.51
C LEU A 526 23.65 0.80 9.08
N ILE A 527 22.90 0.22 10.04
CA ILE A 527 21.73 -0.61 9.78
C ILE A 527 20.40 -0.05 10.33
N GLY A 528 20.43 1.12 11.01
CA GLY A 528 19.28 1.74 11.67
C GLY A 528 19.18 1.40 13.15
N SER A 529 18.39 2.20 13.88
CA SER A 529 18.10 1.98 15.31
C SER A 529 16.77 1.23 15.46
N PRO A 530 16.69 0.19 16.31
CA PRO A 530 15.43 -0.46 16.61
C PRO A 530 14.38 0.51 17.19
N PRO A 531 13.07 0.25 17.00
CA PRO A 531 12.01 1.06 17.58
C PRO A 531 12.18 1.23 19.10
N GLY A 532 12.07 2.48 19.59
CA GLY A 532 12.18 2.82 21.00
C GLY A 532 13.56 3.21 21.51
N TYR A 533 14.62 3.17 20.68
CA TYR A 533 15.95 3.65 21.02
C TYR A 533 16.19 5.08 20.56
N VAL A 534 17.09 5.80 21.26
CA VAL A 534 17.52 7.16 20.89
C VAL A 534 18.17 7.12 19.50
N GLY A 535 17.62 7.88 18.53
CA GLY A 535 18.07 7.88 17.15
C GLY A 535 17.13 7.15 16.18
N TYR A 536 16.05 6.53 16.68
CA TYR A 536 14.98 6.04 15.83
C TYR A 536 14.26 7.23 15.19
N ALA A 537 14.27 7.30 13.87
CA ALA A 537 13.48 8.25 13.08
C ALA A 537 12.59 7.46 12.12
N GLU A 538 11.31 7.80 12.06
CA GLU A 538 10.39 7.18 11.11
C GLU A 538 10.78 7.53 9.66
N GLY A 539 10.70 6.56 8.76
CA GLY A 539 11.00 6.71 7.35
C GLY A 539 12.48 6.50 6.98
N LYS A 540 12.88 6.95 5.78
CA LYS A 540 14.23 6.74 5.21
C LYS A 540 15.40 7.17 6.11
N ALA A 541 15.18 8.07 7.06
CA ALA A 541 16.20 8.50 7.99
C ALA A 541 16.52 7.46 9.09
N GLY A 542 15.63 6.49 9.32
CA GLY A 542 15.78 5.45 10.35
C GLY A 542 16.42 4.15 9.87
N SER A 543 16.43 3.89 8.56
CA SER A 543 16.79 2.58 7.99
C SER A 543 18.29 2.26 8.00
N GLY A 544 19.18 3.21 8.35
CA GLY A 544 20.63 3.03 8.34
C GLY A 544 21.32 3.29 6.99
N LYS A 545 22.59 3.72 7.05
CA LYS A 545 23.32 4.19 5.86
C LYS A 545 23.55 3.08 4.84
N LEU A 546 23.87 1.86 5.25
CA LEU A 546 24.12 0.74 4.35
C LEU A 546 22.84 0.31 3.62
N VAL A 547 21.72 0.24 4.36
CA VAL A 547 20.40 -0.10 3.81
C VAL A 547 19.96 0.94 2.79
N ASN A 548 20.09 2.24 3.13
CA ASN A 548 19.72 3.35 2.25
C ASN A 548 20.58 3.41 0.97
N GLU A 549 21.87 3.15 1.08
CA GLU A 549 22.76 3.15 -0.10
C GLU A 549 22.48 1.96 -1.03
N LEU A 550 22.23 0.76 -0.49
CA LEU A 550 21.84 -0.38 -1.29
C LEU A 550 20.46 -0.21 -1.94
N GLU A 551 19.52 0.46 -1.26
CA GLU A 551 18.23 0.81 -1.86
C GLU A 551 18.39 1.85 -2.99
N ARG A 552 19.29 2.82 -2.79
CA ARG A 552 19.58 3.86 -3.79
C ARG A 552 20.28 3.30 -5.02
N VAL A 553 21.24 2.41 -4.81
CA VAL A 553 22.06 1.82 -5.86
C VAL A 553 22.25 0.32 -5.61
N PRO A 554 21.31 -0.52 -6.03
CA PRO A 554 21.40 -1.97 -5.84
C PRO A 554 22.56 -2.63 -6.59
N ASN A 555 23.02 -1.98 -7.69
CA ASN A 555 24.11 -2.43 -8.54
C ASN A 555 25.36 -1.61 -8.25
N CYS A 556 26.14 -1.99 -7.24
CA CYS A 556 27.27 -1.22 -6.76
C CYS A 556 28.44 -2.12 -6.31
N VAL A 557 29.61 -1.50 -6.17
CA VAL A 557 30.75 -2.07 -5.46
C VAL A 557 30.74 -1.54 -4.04
N LEU A 558 30.40 -2.40 -3.06
CA LEU A 558 30.48 -2.07 -1.64
C LEU A 558 31.89 -2.28 -1.14
N LEU A 559 32.53 -1.20 -0.73
CA LEU A 559 33.88 -1.22 -0.17
C LEU A 559 33.84 -0.95 1.34
N PHE A 560 34.14 -1.96 2.15
CA PHE A 560 34.35 -1.84 3.60
C PHE A 560 35.84 -1.71 3.88
N ASP A 561 36.30 -0.49 4.09
CA ASP A 561 37.73 -0.19 4.23
C ASP A 561 38.18 -0.38 5.70
N GLU A 562 39.33 -1.06 5.90
CA GLU A 562 39.92 -1.38 7.20
C GLU A 562 38.98 -2.19 8.14
N ILE A 563 38.43 -3.31 7.61
CA ILE A 563 37.42 -4.16 8.28
C ILE A 563 37.89 -4.64 9.67
N GLU A 564 39.22 -4.78 9.91
CA GLU A 564 39.78 -5.15 11.20
C GLU A 564 39.53 -4.12 12.32
N LYS A 565 39.08 -2.92 11.97
CA LYS A 565 38.73 -1.88 12.94
C LYS A 565 37.25 -1.86 13.31
N ALA A 566 36.40 -2.60 12.57
CA ALA A 566 34.98 -2.65 12.81
C ALA A 566 34.63 -3.35 14.13
N HIS A 567 33.51 -2.97 14.72
CA HIS A 567 32.93 -3.74 15.83
C HIS A 567 32.52 -5.14 15.36
N PRO A 568 32.61 -6.19 16.20
CA PRO A 568 32.24 -7.56 15.84
C PRO A 568 30.82 -7.70 15.29
N ASP A 569 29.86 -6.91 15.75
CA ASP A 569 28.49 -6.95 15.27
C ASP A 569 28.34 -6.48 13.81
N VAL A 570 29.23 -5.60 13.32
CA VAL A 570 29.27 -5.24 11.88
C VAL A 570 29.61 -6.48 11.05
N ILE A 571 30.55 -7.30 11.55
CA ILE A 571 30.94 -8.55 10.88
C ILE A 571 29.75 -9.51 10.81
N GLN A 572 28.89 -9.58 11.85
CA GLN A 572 27.68 -10.39 11.85
C GLN A 572 26.66 -9.91 10.80
N VAL A 573 26.49 -8.59 10.64
CA VAL A 573 25.63 -8.02 9.60
C VAL A 573 26.14 -8.38 8.21
N LEU A 574 27.45 -8.28 7.98
CA LEU A 574 28.07 -8.64 6.70
C LEU A 574 27.96 -10.14 6.39
N LEU A 575 27.99 -11.01 7.42
CA LEU A 575 27.74 -12.44 7.23
C LEU A 575 26.36 -12.70 6.64
N GLY A 576 25.31 -12.03 7.13
CA GLY A 576 23.96 -12.12 6.59
C GLY A 576 23.90 -11.69 5.13
N LEU A 577 24.53 -10.56 4.80
CA LEU A 577 24.60 -10.05 3.42
C LEU A 577 25.34 -11.03 2.49
N MET A 578 26.48 -11.56 2.89
CA MET A 578 27.27 -12.50 2.08
C MET A 578 26.58 -13.86 1.85
N ASP A 579 25.72 -14.28 2.78
CA ASP A 579 25.07 -15.59 2.75
C ASP A 579 23.76 -15.57 1.94
N SER A 580 22.89 -14.62 2.20
CA SER A 580 21.55 -14.52 1.59
C SER A 580 21.42 -13.43 0.52
N GLY A 581 22.45 -12.60 0.34
CA GLY A 581 22.37 -11.42 -0.51
C GLY A 581 21.33 -10.38 -0.04
N LEU A 582 20.87 -10.49 1.22
CA LEU A 582 19.84 -9.62 1.79
C LEU A 582 20.37 -8.97 3.08
N ILE A 583 19.96 -7.74 3.31
CA ILE A 583 20.18 -7.05 4.58
C ILE A 583 18.84 -6.57 5.11
N THR A 584 18.59 -6.81 6.39
CA THR A 584 17.37 -6.36 7.06
C THR A 584 17.69 -5.12 7.89
N GLY A 585 17.02 -4.01 7.57
CA GLY A 585 17.08 -2.79 8.35
C GLY A 585 16.37 -2.91 9.69
N SER A 586 16.57 -1.93 10.56
CA SER A 586 15.88 -1.88 11.86
C SER A 586 14.36 -1.68 11.78
N ASP A 587 13.87 -1.23 10.64
CA ASP A 587 12.47 -1.10 10.25
C ASP A 587 11.86 -2.40 9.68
N ASN A 588 12.57 -3.53 9.80
CA ASN A 588 12.27 -4.82 9.18
C ASN A 588 12.25 -4.81 7.65
N LYS A 589 12.65 -3.73 7.01
CA LYS A 589 12.77 -3.65 5.56
C LYS A 589 13.97 -4.47 5.09
N GLN A 590 13.73 -5.39 4.18
CA GLN A 590 14.76 -6.18 3.51
C GLN A 590 15.19 -5.49 2.22
N VAL A 591 16.50 -5.28 2.07
CA VAL A 591 17.10 -4.72 0.87
C VAL A 591 18.05 -5.74 0.26
N SER A 592 18.01 -5.86 -1.06
CA SER A 592 18.81 -6.82 -1.83
C SER A 592 20.19 -6.23 -2.18
N GLY A 593 21.25 -6.93 -1.80
CA GLY A 593 22.62 -6.70 -2.26
C GLY A 593 23.12 -7.80 -3.23
N ARG A 594 22.21 -8.56 -3.85
CA ARG A 594 22.56 -9.66 -4.76
C ARG A 594 23.29 -9.19 -6.01
N ASN A 595 23.09 -7.95 -6.42
CA ASN A 595 23.76 -7.33 -7.56
C ASN A 595 24.99 -6.51 -7.17
N ALA A 596 25.43 -6.58 -5.92
CA ALA A 596 26.62 -5.88 -5.44
C ALA A 596 27.84 -6.77 -5.39
N PHE A 597 29.03 -6.19 -5.60
CA PHE A 597 30.30 -6.78 -5.16
C PHE A 597 30.58 -6.33 -3.73
N VAL A 598 30.82 -7.26 -2.83
CA VAL A 598 31.17 -6.99 -1.42
C VAL A 598 32.69 -7.15 -1.26
N ILE A 599 33.39 -6.04 -1.12
CA ILE A 599 34.85 -6.01 -1.01
C ILE A 599 35.22 -5.41 0.36
N MET A 600 35.99 -6.15 1.11
CA MET A 600 36.54 -5.71 2.39
C MET A 600 38.05 -5.54 2.26
N THR A 601 38.62 -4.45 2.78
CA THR A 601 40.07 -4.28 2.82
C THR A 601 40.61 -4.47 4.22
N SER A 602 41.80 -5.03 4.34
CA SER A 602 42.47 -5.21 5.61
C SER A 602 43.99 -5.03 5.48
N ASN A 603 44.61 -4.53 6.55
CA ASN A 603 46.06 -4.41 6.70
C ASN A 603 46.65 -5.51 7.63
N LEU A 604 45.85 -6.55 7.91
CA LEU A 604 46.31 -7.68 8.76
C LEU A 604 47.52 -8.39 8.13
N GLY A 605 48.43 -8.79 8.95
CA GLY A 605 49.66 -9.50 8.53
C GLY A 605 50.76 -8.59 7.97
N ALA A 606 50.46 -7.34 7.57
CA ALA A 606 51.47 -6.42 7.04
C ALA A 606 52.53 -6.03 8.06
N ARG A 607 52.15 -5.84 9.32
CA ARG A 607 53.05 -5.53 10.42
C ARG A 607 53.86 -6.74 10.92
N ASP A 608 53.33 -7.94 10.83
CA ASP A 608 53.99 -9.17 11.26
C ASP A 608 55.03 -9.62 10.25
N SER A 609 54.77 -9.36 8.94
CA SER A 609 55.77 -9.56 7.90
C SER A 609 56.96 -8.59 7.99
N GLU A 610 56.81 -7.43 8.62
CA GLU A 610 57.92 -6.51 8.91
C GLU A 610 58.85 -7.02 10.04
N LYS A 611 58.27 -7.71 11.06
CA LYS A 611 59.00 -8.27 12.17
C LYS A 611 59.82 -9.51 11.80
N SER A 612 59.34 -10.33 10.86
CA SER A 612 60.03 -11.53 10.40
C SER A 612 61.25 -11.26 9.51
N MET A 613 61.47 -10.05 9.01
CA MET A 613 62.65 -9.68 8.23
C MET A 613 63.94 -9.56 9.11
N ILE A 614 63.86 -9.67 10.45
CA ILE A 614 65.02 -9.56 11.37
C ILE A 614 65.59 -10.95 11.75
N GLY A 615 65.07 -12.04 11.18
CA GLY A 615 65.55 -13.42 11.46
C GLY A 615 65.98 -14.12 10.16
N PHE A 616 67.18 -14.73 10.22
CA PHE A 616 67.73 -15.60 9.14
C PHE A 616 66.78 -16.76 8.81
N GLY A 617 66.11 -16.72 7.65
CA GLY A 617 65.35 -17.84 7.09
C GLY A 617 64.36 -17.35 6.03
N ASP A 618 64.57 -17.75 4.75
CA ASP A 618 63.66 -17.66 3.63
C ASP A 618 62.39 -18.51 3.86
N THR A 619 61.56 -18.14 4.81
CA THR A 619 60.20 -18.73 4.93
C THR A 619 59.19 -17.75 4.33
N LYS A 620 58.55 -18.21 3.28
CA LYS A 620 57.57 -17.49 2.45
C LYS A 620 56.62 -16.61 3.31
N ASN A 621 56.61 -15.30 3.06
CA ASN A 621 55.75 -14.29 3.65
C ASN A 621 54.23 -14.61 3.61
N ASP A 622 53.85 -15.58 2.82
CA ASP A 622 52.44 -16.01 2.65
C ASP A 622 51.82 -16.64 3.89
N SER A 623 52.64 -17.33 4.72
CA SER A 623 52.14 -18.01 5.93
C SER A 623 51.74 -17.06 7.06
N ALA A 624 52.39 -15.88 7.14
CA ALA A 624 52.13 -14.92 8.19
C ALA A 624 50.77 -14.19 7.97
N THR A 625 50.49 -13.79 6.75
CA THR A 625 49.22 -13.15 6.37
C THR A 625 48.06 -14.10 6.55
N ASP A 626 48.19 -15.35 6.10
CA ASP A 626 47.13 -16.38 6.25
C ASP A 626 46.86 -16.69 7.72
N THR A 627 47.91 -16.71 8.54
CA THR A 627 47.78 -16.92 10.00
C THR A 627 47.08 -15.74 10.67
N ALA A 628 47.43 -14.51 10.32
CA ALA A 628 46.75 -13.31 10.81
C ALA A 628 45.27 -13.26 10.46
N VAL A 629 44.92 -13.59 9.24
CA VAL A 629 43.52 -13.69 8.78
C VAL A 629 42.77 -14.79 9.52
N LYS A 630 43.40 -15.98 9.72
CA LYS A 630 42.81 -17.11 10.45
C LYS A 630 42.57 -16.79 11.92
N ASN A 631 43.44 -16.01 12.53
CA ASN A 631 43.33 -15.62 13.92
C ASN A 631 42.29 -14.52 14.15
N PHE A 632 42.11 -13.63 13.20
CA PHE A 632 41.17 -12.50 13.32
C PHE A 632 39.74 -12.89 12.95
N PHE A 633 39.55 -13.56 11.81
CA PHE A 633 38.22 -13.91 11.30
C PHE A 633 37.85 -15.34 11.66
N ALA A 634 36.64 -15.52 12.23
CA ALA A 634 36.07 -16.83 12.52
C ALA A 634 36.01 -17.71 11.26
N PRO A 635 36.07 -19.04 11.38
CA PRO A 635 35.94 -19.95 10.23
C PRO A 635 34.66 -19.72 9.43
N GLU A 636 33.57 -19.39 10.10
CA GLU A 636 32.26 -19.10 9.50
C GLU A 636 32.37 -17.93 8.51
N PHE A 637 32.98 -16.82 8.91
CA PHE A 637 33.18 -15.66 8.02
C PHE A 637 34.05 -15.99 6.82
N ARG A 638 35.14 -16.72 7.04
CA ARG A 638 36.07 -17.08 5.95
C ARG A 638 35.45 -17.99 4.91
N ASN A 639 34.54 -18.88 5.32
CA ASN A 639 33.82 -19.78 4.43
C ASN A 639 32.76 -19.08 3.55
N ARG A 640 32.43 -17.82 3.85
CA ARG A 640 31.50 -17.00 3.05
C ARG A 640 32.23 -16.13 2.02
N LEU A 641 33.55 -16.03 2.12
CA LEU A 641 34.37 -15.32 1.13
C LEU A 641 34.60 -16.22 -0.09
N ASP A 642 34.46 -15.65 -1.27
CA ASP A 642 34.82 -16.33 -2.52
C ASP A 642 36.35 -16.41 -2.62
N SER A 643 37.06 -15.38 -2.20
CA SER A 643 38.52 -15.42 -2.12
C SER A 643 39.11 -14.39 -1.15
N VAL A 644 40.27 -14.73 -0.59
CA VAL A 644 41.17 -13.81 0.09
C VAL A 644 42.25 -13.39 -0.89
N VAL A 645 42.18 -12.14 -1.35
CA VAL A 645 43.06 -11.59 -2.38
C VAL A 645 44.25 -10.90 -1.74
N LYS A 646 45.45 -11.36 -2.01
CA LYS A 646 46.69 -10.84 -1.45
C LYS A 646 47.27 -9.75 -2.36
N PHE A 647 47.58 -8.60 -1.78
CA PHE A 647 48.23 -7.50 -2.49
C PHE A 647 49.71 -7.48 -2.18
N ASN A 648 50.51 -7.59 -3.22
CA ASN A 648 51.97 -7.62 -3.13
C ASN A 648 52.55 -6.22 -2.85
N ARG A 649 53.75 -6.18 -2.24
CA ARG A 649 54.50 -4.93 -2.10
C ARG A 649 54.92 -4.43 -3.49
N LEU A 650 54.93 -3.11 -3.64
CA LEU A 650 55.32 -2.49 -4.90
C LEU A 650 56.86 -2.44 -5.02
N ASP A 651 57.37 -2.94 -6.12
CA ASP A 651 58.79 -2.79 -6.43
C ASP A 651 59.07 -1.42 -7.09
N LYS A 652 60.36 -1.07 -7.20
CA LYS A 652 60.79 0.25 -7.75
C LYS A 652 60.31 0.49 -9.18
N THR A 653 60.22 -0.55 -10.00
CA THR A 653 59.79 -0.45 -11.40
C THR A 653 58.29 -0.15 -11.47
N ILE A 654 57.51 -0.76 -10.62
CA ILE A 654 56.07 -0.52 -10.49
C ILE A 654 55.81 0.88 -9.94
N VAL A 655 56.55 1.31 -8.92
CA VAL A 655 56.44 2.66 -8.33
C VAL A 655 56.70 3.74 -9.39
N ARG A 656 57.67 3.55 -10.28
CA ARG A 656 57.92 4.47 -11.39
C ARG A 656 56.76 4.51 -12.40
N ARG A 657 56.15 3.38 -12.71
CA ARG A 657 54.96 3.32 -13.58
C ARG A 657 53.75 4.03 -12.94
N ILE A 658 53.60 3.98 -11.64
CA ILE A 658 52.55 4.71 -10.91
C ILE A 658 52.81 6.22 -10.99
N ALA A 659 54.08 6.67 -10.87
CA ALA A 659 54.48 8.08 -11.05
C ALA A 659 54.10 8.57 -12.46
N ASP A 660 54.42 7.79 -13.49
CA ASP A 660 54.10 8.13 -14.88
C ASP A 660 52.58 8.19 -15.13
N LYS A 661 51.79 7.27 -14.53
CA LYS A 661 50.30 7.33 -14.55
C LYS A 661 49.81 8.68 -14.01
N PHE A 662 50.27 9.12 -12.83
CA PHE A 662 49.84 10.38 -12.24
C PHE A 662 50.27 11.58 -13.08
N MET A 663 51.48 11.58 -13.60
CA MET A 663 51.96 12.67 -14.48
C MET A 663 51.19 12.69 -15.81
N THR A 664 50.84 11.54 -16.34
CA THR A 664 50.01 11.44 -17.56
C THR A 664 48.59 11.97 -17.33
N GLN A 665 47.97 11.71 -16.16
CA GLN A 665 46.68 12.30 -15.81
C GLN A 665 46.74 13.82 -15.76
N ILE A 666 47.78 14.38 -15.16
CA ILE A 666 48.00 15.85 -15.14
C ILE A 666 48.20 16.39 -16.55
N ARG A 667 48.95 15.68 -17.41
CA ARG A 667 49.17 16.06 -18.80
C ARG A 667 47.85 16.11 -19.59
N ILE A 668 46.98 15.14 -19.41
CA ILE A 668 45.66 15.12 -20.05
C ILE A 668 44.83 16.32 -19.57
N GLN A 669 44.73 16.54 -18.26
CA GLN A 669 44.00 17.65 -17.66
C GLN A 669 44.51 19.01 -18.16
N MET A 670 45.82 19.16 -18.29
CA MET A 670 46.42 20.38 -18.83
C MET A 670 46.11 20.58 -20.31
N LYS A 671 46.10 19.50 -21.08
CA LYS A 671 45.80 19.56 -22.51
C LYS A 671 44.35 20.00 -22.76
N GLU A 672 43.40 19.55 -21.97
CA GLU A 672 42.01 19.99 -22.00
C GLU A 672 41.87 21.49 -21.73
N ASN A 673 42.75 22.04 -20.87
CA ASN A 673 42.81 23.48 -20.58
C ASN A 673 43.68 24.26 -21.57
N GLY A 674 44.10 23.66 -22.70
CA GLY A 674 44.88 24.32 -23.75
C GLY A 674 46.35 24.50 -23.42
N ASN A 675 46.90 23.83 -22.42
CA ASN A 675 48.30 23.84 -22.01
C ASN A 675 48.94 22.47 -22.27
N ASN A 676 50.23 22.44 -22.51
CA ASN A 676 51.00 21.21 -22.74
C ASN A 676 52.00 20.99 -21.61
N LEU A 677 52.07 19.77 -21.07
CA LEU A 677 53.04 19.40 -20.03
C LEU A 677 54.13 18.51 -20.60
N ILE A 678 55.37 18.92 -20.42
CA ILE A 678 56.55 18.14 -20.78
C ILE A 678 57.35 17.86 -19.50
N TYR A 679 57.63 16.57 -19.25
CA TYR A 679 58.43 16.15 -18.12
C TYR A 679 59.49 15.13 -18.54
N THR A 680 60.59 15.07 -17.77
CA THR A 680 61.70 14.16 -18.06
C THR A 680 61.64 12.90 -17.20
N ASP A 681 62.40 11.88 -17.57
CA ASP A 681 62.54 10.61 -16.78
C ASP A 681 63.07 10.90 -15.37
N LYS A 682 63.90 11.92 -15.19
CA LYS A 682 64.42 12.36 -13.89
C LYS A 682 63.29 12.76 -12.92
N VAL A 683 62.25 13.40 -13.43
CA VAL A 683 61.06 13.77 -12.63
C VAL A 683 60.33 12.56 -12.15
N LEU A 684 60.20 11.53 -13.01
CA LEU A 684 59.57 10.24 -12.62
C LEU A 684 60.40 9.50 -11.55
N ASP A 685 61.74 9.51 -11.71
CA ASP A 685 62.65 8.89 -10.73
C ASP A 685 62.63 9.65 -9.39
N TYR A 686 62.53 10.99 -9.42
CA TYR A 686 62.38 11.82 -8.22
C TYR A 686 61.05 11.52 -7.51
N ILE A 687 59.95 11.50 -8.25
CA ILE A 687 58.61 11.16 -7.66
C ILE A 687 58.62 9.75 -7.10
N ALA A 688 59.28 8.80 -7.76
CA ALA A 688 59.34 7.42 -7.32
C ALA A 688 60.21 7.25 -6.06
N SER A 689 61.29 8.01 -5.90
CA SER A 689 62.16 7.94 -4.73
C SER A 689 61.62 8.68 -3.52
N GLU A 690 61.16 9.91 -3.68
CA GLU A 690 60.65 10.74 -2.57
C GLU A 690 59.14 10.49 -2.24
N GLY A 691 58.39 10.10 -3.24
CA GLY A 691 56.97 9.82 -3.12
C GLY A 691 56.60 8.43 -2.66
N PHE A 692 57.54 7.53 -2.45
CA PHE A 692 57.33 6.16 -2.01
C PHE A 692 57.86 5.94 -0.59
N SER A 693 57.13 5.15 0.20
CA SER A 693 57.54 4.73 1.54
C SER A 693 57.20 3.26 1.72
N ASP A 694 58.10 2.45 2.27
CA ASP A 694 57.88 1.05 2.55
C ASP A 694 56.65 0.78 3.48
N THR A 695 56.36 1.75 4.36
CA THR A 695 55.24 1.68 5.30
C THR A 695 53.94 2.23 4.73
N MET A 696 53.99 3.24 3.85
CA MET A 696 52.80 3.93 3.31
C MET A 696 52.52 3.62 1.84
N GLY A 697 53.43 2.89 1.17
CA GLY A 697 53.34 2.56 -0.25
C GLY A 697 53.39 3.81 -1.13
N ALA A 698 52.56 3.87 -2.15
CA ALA A 698 52.48 5.01 -3.08
C ALA A 698 51.58 6.19 -2.60
N ARG A 699 51.02 6.14 -1.39
CA ARG A 699 50.14 7.22 -0.84
C ARG A 699 50.84 8.58 -0.76
N PRO A 700 52.16 8.71 -0.32
CA PRO A 700 52.83 9.99 -0.25
C PRO A 700 53.08 10.61 -1.61
N MET A 701 53.12 9.80 -2.70
CA MET A 701 53.39 10.25 -4.06
C MET A 701 52.39 11.31 -4.55
N LYS A 702 51.10 11.08 -4.32
CA LYS A 702 50.06 12.05 -4.70
C LYS A 702 50.23 13.38 -3.94
N ARG A 703 50.59 13.32 -2.66
CA ARG A 703 50.86 14.53 -1.86
C ARG A 703 52.09 15.31 -2.37
N LEU A 704 53.13 14.59 -2.72
CA LEU A 704 54.35 15.20 -3.32
C LEU A 704 54.00 15.92 -4.63
N ILE A 705 53.28 15.22 -5.53
CA ILE A 705 52.86 15.79 -6.80
C ILE A 705 51.97 17.02 -6.59
N ASP A 706 51.02 16.98 -5.70
CA ASP A 706 50.11 18.09 -5.43
C ASP A 706 50.86 19.30 -4.83
N LYS A 707 51.80 19.05 -3.91
CA LYS A 707 52.49 20.08 -3.16
C LYS A 707 53.60 20.75 -3.95
N GLU A 708 54.36 19.98 -4.71
CA GLU A 708 55.57 20.50 -5.40
C GLU A 708 55.30 20.68 -6.89
N ILE A 709 54.85 19.65 -7.59
CA ILE A 709 54.74 19.65 -9.04
C ILE A 709 53.58 20.50 -9.54
N LYS A 710 52.37 20.23 -9.04
CA LYS A 710 51.16 21.00 -9.45
C LYS A 710 51.28 22.48 -9.08
N LEU A 711 51.85 22.78 -7.91
CA LEU A 711 52.04 24.17 -7.48
C LEU A 711 52.98 24.94 -8.42
N ASP A 712 54.09 24.31 -8.84
CA ASP A 712 55.04 24.94 -9.74
C ASP A 712 54.51 25.05 -11.17
N ILE A 713 53.76 24.07 -11.66
CA ILE A 713 53.03 24.15 -12.91
C ILE A 713 52.02 25.32 -12.86
N ALA A 714 51.24 25.43 -11.80
CA ALA A 714 50.24 26.49 -11.64
C ALA A 714 50.91 27.90 -11.64
N LYS A 715 52.02 28.03 -10.92
CA LYS A 715 52.83 29.29 -10.94
C LYS A 715 53.37 29.61 -12.32
N SER A 716 53.82 28.59 -13.07
CA SER A 716 54.30 28.74 -14.44
C SER A 716 53.20 29.20 -15.40
N ILE A 717 52.01 28.59 -15.31
CA ILE A 717 50.82 28.97 -16.10
C ILE A 717 50.46 30.46 -15.88
N ILE A 718 50.42 30.87 -14.61
CA ILE A 718 50.02 32.23 -14.23
C ILE A 718 51.07 33.27 -14.65
N LYS A 719 52.36 32.93 -14.52
CA LYS A 719 53.44 33.89 -14.75
C LYS A 719 53.83 34.06 -16.22
N THR A 720 53.78 33.00 -17.03
CA THR A 720 54.47 33.01 -18.34
C THR A 720 53.56 33.10 -19.57
N LYS A 721 52.23 32.95 -19.45
CA LYS A 721 51.27 32.92 -20.58
C LYS A 721 51.68 32.01 -21.75
N LYS A 722 52.67 31.14 -21.55
CA LYS A 722 53.12 30.15 -22.54
C LYS A 722 52.18 28.97 -22.50
N LYS A 723 52.02 28.27 -23.64
CA LYS A 723 51.19 27.05 -23.72
C LYS A 723 51.98 25.79 -23.34
N ASP A 724 53.32 25.81 -23.46
CA ASP A 724 54.18 24.68 -23.12
C ASP A 724 54.85 24.93 -21.76
N HIS A 725 54.66 23.99 -20.85
CA HIS A 725 55.21 24.02 -19.49
C HIS A 725 56.10 22.78 -19.28
N THR A 726 57.38 23.04 -19.04
CA THR A 726 58.36 21.98 -18.77
C THR A 726 58.62 21.91 -17.28
N VAL A 727 58.52 20.68 -16.73
CA VAL A 727 58.91 20.34 -15.36
C VAL A 727 60.22 19.54 -15.42
N ASP A 728 61.24 20.00 -14.76
CA ASP A 728 62.52 19.31 -14.61
C ASP A 728 62.97 19.36 -13.14
N VAL A 729 63.74 18.39 -12.73
CA VAL A 729 64.38 18.40 -11.41
C VAL A 729 65.61 19.25 -11.50
N LEU A 730 65.55 20.46 -10.96
CA LEU A 730 66.74 21.27 -10.72
C LEU A 730 67.49 20.69 -9.51
N ASN A 731 68.76 20.40 -9.72
CA ASN A 731 69.71 19.89 -8.70
C ASN A 731 69.71 20.67 -7.41
#